data_b1860cf88038045faf820af116acd34b
#
_entry.id   b1860cf88038045faf820af116acd34b
#
_cell.length_a   1.000
_cell.length_b   1.000
_cell.length_c   1.000
_cell.angle_alpha   90.00
_cell.angle_beta   90.00
_cell.angle_gamma   90.00
#
_symmetry.space_group_name_H-M   'P 1'
#
loop_
_entity.id
_entity.type
_entity.pdbx_description
1 polymer ?
#
loop_
_entity_poly.entity_id
_entity_poly.type
_entity_poly.pdbx_seq_one_letter_code
_entity_poly.pdbx_strand_id
1 'polypeptide(L)'
;MMTTQVNAGSKSPQTGTPDGSAHADVSATNAGTPKDTPLIDSVAINTIRTLSMDAVQKAKSGHPGAPMGLAPVAYTLWQHALTYDPANPHWPNRDRFVLSNGHASMLLYSLIYLSGVVDESRDGTRSGKPALTLDDLKSFRQLHSKCPGHPEFGETTGVETTTGPLGQGIGNSVGMAAALKFLATRYNRPGFQLFDAHVWTVCGDGDLEEGISHEAAGLAGHWQVNNLTWIYDSNKITIEGETALAFTDDTAARFQAMGWNVLHVECANDVDALQRAFAQAKTSSSKPTMIVVRSVIAWGAPTVAGTAKAHGEPLGDEEIKKTKEFYGWPSDRQFWVPPGVTERFQELLGARGSAAHQAWTALRAKYARDFPELSAELDHIAAGTLPEGWESALPVYPPDAKGKATRASGGEVLNALVQRIPWLMGGAADLAPSTKTLTKGVGTFNAPAWKGTYDGRNMHFGIREHGMGSAVNGMTLTGVRAFGAGFFIFTDYMKPALRLSAIMHLPCLWIFTHDSIGVGEDGPTHQPIEQLAALRAVPNTAVWRPCDANETAQAYRWALTQTRTPTCMALTRQDLPTLDRTQCAPAEHALRGGYVLREAQGLASGALPDVILIGTGSEVHQCLEAQEAFQKSGIRARVVSLPCWFLFQAQDPAYRDEVLPSRVRARVGVEAAAETGWGSYLGLDGEFVGMHTFGASAPASQTLKHFGFTSEAVVAAAQRSIKRTVGFRTQ
;
A
#
# COMPACT_ATOMS: atom_id res chain seq x y z
N MET A 1 28.91 -51.63 -27.44
CA MET A 1 30.34 -51.80 -27.67
C MET A 1 30.96 -50.42 -27.82
N MET A 2 31.66 -50.01 -26.89
CA MET A 2 32.96 -49.33 -26.74
C MET A 2 32.95 -48.57 -25.40
N THR A 3 33.60 -49.23 -24.46
CA THR A 3 34.01 -48.72 -23.16
C THR A 3 35.23 -47.81 -23.37
N THR A 4 35.22 -46.63 -22.76
CA THR A 4 36.45 -45.88 -22.50
C THR A 4 36.52 -45.54 -21.02
N GLN A 5 37.45 -46.19 -20.33
CA GLN A 5 37.89 -45.89 -18.97
C GLN A 5 38.54 -44.51 -18.92
N VAL A 6 38.23 -43.76 -17.87
CA VAL A 6 39.03 -42.60 -17.43
C VAL A 6 39.50 -42.86 -16.01
N ASN A 7 40.82 -42.81 -15.87
CA ASN A 7 41.61 -43.01 -14.67
C ASN A 7 41.26 -42.05 -13.55
N ALA A 8 41.11 -42.58 -12.35
CA ALA A 8 41.08 -41.85 -11.09
C ALA A 8 42.49 -41.44 -10.67
N GLY A 9 42.73 -40.16 -10.51
CA GLY A 9 43.88 -39.58 -9.85
C GLY A 9 43.41 -38.74 -8.65
N SER A 10 43.46 -39.37 -7.49
CA SER A 10 43.14 -38.75 -6.21
C SER A 10 44.23 -37.78 -5.76
N LYS A 11 43.88 -36.51 -5.53
CA LYS A 11 44.54 -35.65 -4.55
C LYS A 11 43.47 -34.85 -3.84
N SER A 12 43.20 -35.22 -2.60
CA SER A 12 42.42 -34.45 -1.62
C SER A 12 43.17 -33.16 -1.26
N PRO A 13 42.48 -32.00 -1.22
CA PRO A 13 42.99 -30.84 -0.51
C PRO A 13 42.71 -30.99 0.98
N GLN A 14 43.70 -30.77 1.78
CA GLN A 14 43.63 -30.67 3.22
C GLN A 14 42.62 -29.55 3.62
N THR A 15 41.70 -29.90 4.48
CA THR A 15 40.83 -28.98 5.20
C THR A 15 41.68 -28.24 6.25
N GLY A 16 42.08 -27.02 5.94
CA GLY A 16 42.50 -26.05 6.95
C GLY A 16 41.24 -25.42 7.56
N THR A 17 41.01 -25.69 8.82
CA THR A 17 40.05 -24.93 9.64
C THR A 17 40.51 -23.47 9.71
N PRO A 18 39.69 -22.49 9.38
CA PRO A 18 39.98 -21.12 9.77
C PRO A 18 39.56 -20.96 11.23
N ASP A 19 40.55 -21.12 12.12
CA ASP A 19 40.48 -20.56 13.46
C ASP A 19 40.72 -19.05 13.32
N GLY A 20 39.80 -18.26 13.77
CA GLY A 20 39.88 -16.80 13.71
C GLY A 20 38.55 -16.15 14.01
N SER A 21 38.17 -16.10 15.30
CA SER A 21 37.27 -15.10 15.82
C SER A 21 37.84 -13.72 15.48
N ALA A 22 37.51 -13.22 14.27
CA ALA A 22 37.72 -11.82 13.95
C ALA A 22 36.68 -11.02 14.75
N HIS A 23 37.01 -10.72 16.00
CA HIS A 23 36.49 -9.52 16.66
C HIS A 23 36.78 -8.39 15.68
N ALA A 24 35.73 -7.88 15.00
CA ALA A 24 35.85 -6.68 14.20
C ALA A 24 36.53 -5.62 15.07
N ASP A 25 37.69 -5.17 14.63
CA ASP A 25 38.46 -4.17 15.35
C ASP A 25 37.63 -2.87 15.44
N VAL A 26 36.91 -2.72 16.54
CA VAL A 26 36.06 -1.55 16.84
C VAL A 26 36.94 -0.28 16.87
N SER A 27 38.26 -0.41 16.99
CA SER A 27 39.19 0.72 17.00
C SER A 27 39.34 1.39 15.64
N ALA A 28 39.16 0.67 14.54
CA ALA A 28 39.24 1.25 13.18
C ALA A 28 37.98 1.99 12.75
N THR A 29 36.83 1.72 13.40
CA THR A 29 35.54 2.39 13.10
C THR A 29 35.26 3.63 13.98
N ASN A 30 36.10 3.88 14.99
CA ASN A 30 36.11 5.08 15.80
C ASN A 30 36.89 6.26 15.17
N ALA A 31 37.11 6.26 13.87
CA ALA A 31 37.55 7.46 13.18
C ALA A 31 36.51 8.55 13.44
N GLY A 32 36.89 9.52 14.26
CA GLY A 32 36.08 10.69 14.58
C GLY A 32 35.60 11.39 13.28
N THR A 33 34.64 12.27 13.41
CA THR A 33 34.18 13.13 12.31
C THR A 33 35.37 13.60 11.49
N PRO A 34 35.39 13.46 10.15
CA PRO A 34 36.49 13.95 9.31
C PRO A 34 36.90 15.37 9.71
N LYS A 35 38.20 15.65 9.70
CA LYS A 35 38.76 16.93 10.18
C LYS A 35 38.20 18.18 9.45
N ASP A 36 37.53 17.97 8.31
CA ASP A 36 37.04 19.02 7.43
C ASP A 36 35.51 19.27 7.57
N THR A 37 34.78 18.48 8.41
CA THR A 37 33.35 18.76 8.63
C THR A 37 33.19 20.03 9.46
N PRO A 38 32.42 21.04 9.01
CA PRO A 38 32.16 22.25 9.79
C PRO A 38 31.66 21.91 11.20
N LEU A 39 32.12 22.63 12.20
CA LEU A 39 31.75 22.36 13.59
C LEU A 39 30.23 22.32 13.79
N ILE A 40 29.50 23.24 13.14
CA ILE A 40 28.04 23.31 13.25
C ILE A 40 27.35 22.08 12.66
N ASP A 41 27.87 21.49 11.57
CA ASP A 41 27.33 20.29 10.97
C ASP A 41 27.50 19.07 11.90
N SER A 42 28.66 18.95 12.56
CA SER A 42 28.91 17.95 13.59
C SER A 42 27.96 18.10 14.79
N VAL A 43 27.70 19.34 15.20
CA VAL A 43 26.75 19.66 16.27
C VAL A 43 25.33 19.30 15.85
N ALA A 44 24.92 19.59 14.62
CA ALA A 44 23.61 19.26 14.09
C ALA A 44 23.38 17.72 14.01
N ILE A 45 24.38 16.98 13.53
CA ILE A 45 24.36 15.51 13.52
C ILE A 45 24.19 14.94 14.94
N ASN A 46 24.96 15.47 15.91
CA ASN A 46 24.85 15.03 17.30
C ASN A 46 23.52 15.45 17.94
N THR A 47 22.92 16.54 17.51
CA THR A 47 21.57 16.93 17.93
C THR A 47 20.54 15.88 17.49
N ILE A 48 20.61 15.38 16.26
CA ILE A 48 19.71 14.30 15.77
C ILE A 48 19.89 13.03 16.63
N ARG A 49 21.16 12.64 16.93
CA ARG A 49 21.48 11.49 17.76
C ARG A 49 20.89 11.62 19.17
N THR A 50 21.13 12.77 19.82
CA THR A 50 20.71 12.99 21.21
C THR A 50 19.19 13.14 21.33
N LEU A 51 18.51 13.83 20.42
CA LEU A 51 17.05 13.89 20.40
C LEU A 51 16.44 12.48 20.26
N SER A 52 17.03 11.65 19.39
CA SER A 52 16.52 10.29 19.17
C SER A 52 16.66 9.41 20.40
N MET A 53 17.84 9.38 21.04
CA MET A 53 18.03 8.55 22.24
C MET A 53 17.26 9.10 23.46
N ASP A 54 17.16 10.42 23.62
CA ASP A 54 16.40 11.02 24.72
C ASP A 54 14.89 10.71 24.61
N ALA A 55 14.33 10.74 23.39
CA ALA A 55 12.91 10.42 23.16
C ALA A 55 12.61 8.94 23.44
N VAL A 56 13.46 8.04 22.94
CA VAL A 56 13.33 6.60 23.20
C VAL A 56 13.47 6.29 24.68
N GLN A 57 14.43 6.90 25.36
CA GLN A 57 14.62 6.72 26.81
C GLN A 57 13.42 7.23 27.61
N LYS A 58 12.91 8.41 27.28
CA LYS A 58 11.72 8.97 27.94
C LYS A 58 10.48 8.10 27.74
N ALA A 59 10.28 7.59 26.54
CA ALA A 59 9.18 6.69 26.22
C ALA A 59 9.35 5.29 26.85
N LYS A 60 10.55 4.93 27.30
CA LYS A 60 10.95 3.57 27.74
C LYS A 60 10.62 2.50 26.69
N SER A 61 10.61 2.89 25.43
CA SER A 61 10.27 2.05 24.29
C SER A 61 10.74 2.70 22.98
N GLY A 62 11.30 1.91 22.09
CA GLY A 62 11.73 2.37 20.76
C GLY A 62 13.10 1.87 20.36
N HIS A 63 13.62 2.39 19.25
CA HIS A 63 14.83 1.92 18.60
C HIS A 63 15.83 3.06 18.46
N PRO A 64 16.77 3.22 19.38
CA PRO A 64 17.70 4.35 19.36
C PRO A 64 18.89 4.13 18.44
N GLY A 65 19.27 2.86 18.21
CA GLY A 65 20.55 2.50 17.59
C GLY A 65 20.68 2.90 16.13
N ALA A 66 19.68 2.59 15.30
CA ALA A 66 19.68 2.97 13.88
C ALA A 66 19.66 4.49 13.70
N PRO A 67 18.82 5.30 14.38
CA PRO A 67 18.89 6.76 14.33
C PRO A 67 20.27 7.32 14.66
N MET A 68 20.97 6.76 15.66
CA MET A 68 22.30 7.22 16.05
C MET A 68 23.35 6.90 14.98
N GLY A 69 23.29 5.73 14.35
CA GLY A 69 24.17 5.32 13.26
C GLY A 69 23.95 6.11 11.98
N LEU A 70 22.68 6.37 11.65
CA LEU A 70 22.24 7.00 10.42
C LEU A 70 22.16 8.54 10.48
N ALA A 71 22.31 9.16 11.63
CA ALA A 71 22.20 10.62 11.75
C ALA A 71 23.07 11.38 10.74
N PRO A 72 24.36 11.05 10.49
CA PRO A 72 25.15 11.76 9.48
C PRO A 72 24.66 11.51 8.05
N VAL A 73 24.16 10.31 7.74
CA VAL A 73 23.60 9.95 6.45
C VAL A 73 22.38 10.81 6.12
N ALA A 74 21.42 10.83 7.04
CA ALA A 74 20.17 11.57 6.90
C ALA A 74 20.42 13.10 6.92
N TYR A 75 21.27 13.59 7.81
CA TYR A 75 21.69 15.00 7.82
C TYR A 75 22.27 15.41 6.48
N THR A 76 23.27 14.67 5.98
CA THR A 76 23.95 14.98 4.72
C THR A 76 22.97 14.95 3.52
N LEU A 77 22.07 13.96 3.48
CA LEU A 77 21.04 13.89 2.45
C LEU A 77 20.14 15.13 2.46
N TRP A 78 19.58 15.47 3.62
CA TRP A 78 18.65 16.60 3.76
C TRP A 78 19.33 17.93 3.48
N GLN A 79 20.55 18.14 4.00
CA GLN A 79 21.23 19.41 3.83
C GLN A 79 21.84 19.63 2.45
N HIS A 80 22.25 18.57 1.72
CA HIS A 80 23.05 18.74 0.50
C HIS A 80 22.43 18.15 -0.77
N ALA A 81 21.49 17.21 -0.68
CA ALA A 81 20.96 16.52 -1.85
C ALA A 81 19.44 16.64 -2.04
N LEU A 82 18.67 16.57 -0.95
CA LEU A 82 17.22 16.57 -0.98
C LEU A 82 16.67 17.93 -1.45
N THR A 83 15.83 17.95 -2.48
CA THR A 83 15.09 19.14 -2.95
C THR A 83 13.71 19.14 -2.28
N TYR A 84 13.60 19.83 -1.15
CA TYR A 84 12.41 19.86 -0.32
C TYR A 84 12.23 21.24 0.32
N ASP A 85 11.03 21.81 0.24
CA ASP A 85 10.69 23.08 0.87
C ASP A 85 9.90 22.83 2.17
N PRO A 86 10.52 23.02 3.35
CA PRO A 86 9.84 22.81 4.63
C PRO A 86 8.60 23.69 4.83
N ALA A 87 8.55 24.85 4.19
CA ALA A 87 7.41 25.76 4.22
C ALA A 87 6.27 25.30 3.29
N ASN A 88 6.54 24.39 2.35
CA ASN A 88 5.59 23.86 1.39
C ASN A 88 5.75 22.32 1.26
N PRO A 89 5.45 21.57 2.33
CA PRO A 89 5.80 20.15 2.45
C PRO A 89 5.08 19.23 1.46
N HIS A 90 3.98 19.70 0.86
CA HIS A 90 3.21 18.95 -0.16
C HIS A 90 3.43 19.43 -1.59
N TRP A 91 4.47 20.28 -1.83
CA TRP A 91 4.84 20.71 -3.18
C TRP A 91 4.98 19.50 -4.14
N PRO A 92 4.28 19.50 -5.29
CA PRO A 92 4.22 18.30 -6.16
C PRO A 92 5.56 17.80 -6.67
N ASN A 93 6.50 18.69 -7.00
CA ASN A 93 7.82 18.33 -7.52
C ASN A 93 8.92 18.28 -6.45
N ARG A 94 8.56 18.16 -5.15
CA ARG A 94 9.56 17.90 -4.10
C ARG A 94 10.18 16.52 -4.27
N ASP A 95 11.42 16.35 -3.89
CA ASP A 95 11.98 15.01 -3.67
C ASP A 95 11.19 14.29 -2.56
N ARG A 96 11.12 12.96 -2.62
CA ARG A 96 10.48 12.13 -1.61
C ARG A 96 11.52 11.47 -0.73
N PHE A 97 11.36 11.58 0.58
CA PHE A 97 12.19 10.87 1.55
C PHE A 97 11.37 9.76 2.22
N VAL A 98 11.77 8.51 2.03
CA VAL A 98 11.12 7.33 2.60
C VAL A 98 12.06 6.67 3.61
N LEU A 99 11.63 6.56 4.87
CA LEU A 99 12.30 5.79 5.90
C LEU A 99 11.67 4.40 5.96
N SER A 100 12.19 3.43 5.18
CA SER A 100 11.64 2.09 5.08
C SER A 100 11.87 1.28 6.36
N ASN A 101 13.04 1.40 6.97
CA ASN A 101 13.32 0.90 8.31
C ASN A 101 12.62 1.77 9.37
N GLY A 102 11.28 1.73 9.33
CA GLY A 102 10.40 2.64 10.09
C GLY A 102 10.57 2.61 11.60
N HIS A 103 11.19 1.57 12.15
CA HIS A 103 11.57 1.53 13.56
C HIS A 103 12.58 2.64 13.94
N ALA A 104 13.35 3.16 12.99
CA ALA A 104 14.20 4.33 13.17
C ALA A 104 13.45 5.68 13.16
N SER A 105 12.15 5.69 13.44
CA SER A 105 11.23 6.83 13.30
C SER A 105 11.72 8.13 13.93
N MET A 106 12.41 8.08 15.06
CA MET A 106 12.96 9.28 15.70
C MET A 106 14.01 10.00 14.86
N LEU A 107 14.69 9.30 13.92
CA LEU A 107 15.55 9.95 12.93
C LEU A 107 14.72 10.95 12.09
N LEU A 108 13.61 10.48 11.51
CA LEU A 108 12.74 11.30 10.67
C LEU A 108 12.08 12.43 11.48
N TYR A 109 11.57 12.15 12.67
CA TYR A 109 10.93 13.17 13.50
C TYR A 109 11.92 14.27 13.93
N SER A 110 13.16 13.91 14.25
CA SER A 110 14.22 14.89 14.55
C SER A 110 14.51 15.78 13.32
N LEU A 111 14.56 15.21 12.12
CA LEU A 111 14.78 15.96 10.87
C LEU A 111 13.61 16.90 10.57
N ILE A 112 12.36 16.43 10.69
CA ILE A 112 11.15 17.26 10.47
C ILE A 112 11.15 18.45 11.45
N TYR A 113 11.40 18.18 12.73
CA TYR A 113 11.46 19.22 13.76
C TYR A 113 12.57 20.24 13.48
N LEU A 114 13.80 19.79 13.25
CA LEU A 114 14.95 20.67 13.04
C LEU A 114 14.85 21.48 11.72
N SER A 115 14.19 20.92 10.72
CA SER A 115 13.94 21.59 9.43
C SER A 115 12.83 22.64 9.52
N GLY A 116 12.03 22.67 10.58
CA GLY A 116 10.91 23.60 10.73
C GLY A 116 9.80 23.36 9.70
N VAL A 117 9.52 22.11 9.38
CA VAL A 117 8.42 21.75 8.46
C VAL A 117 7.12 22.34 8.97
N VAL A 118 6.38 23.03 8.09
CA VAL A 118 5.07 23.66 8.41
C VAL A 118 3.99 22.58 8.43
N ASP A 119 3.10 22.65 9.41
CA ASP A 119 1.96 21.73 9.54
C ASP A 119 0.91 22.02 8.46
N GLU A 120 0.70 21.04 7.59
CA GLU A 120 -0.23 21.12 6.47
C GLU A 120 -0.93 19.75 6.33
N SER A 121 -2.26 19.74 6.45
CA SER A 121 -3.06 18.54 6.24
C SER A 121 -3.16 18.16 4.76
N ARG A 122 -3.64 16.93 4.50
CA ARG A 122 -3.75 16.38 3.13
C ARG A 122 -4.66 17.18 2.19
N ASP A 123 -5.59 17.93 2.71
CA ASP A 123 -6.48 18.82 1.95
C ASP A 123 -5.87 20.20 1.68
N GLY A 124 -4.60 20.41 2.04
CA GLY A 124 -3.89 21.67 1.88
C GLY A 124 -4.16 22.70 2.98
N THR A 125 -4.94 22.34 4.01
CA THR A 125 -5.20 23.24 5.14
C THR A 125 -3.95 23.38 5.99
N ARG A 126 -3.45 24.63 6.14
CA ARG A 126 -2.28 24.97 6.95
C ARG A 126 -2.69 25.47 8.33
N SER A 127 -2.09 24.90 9.36
CA SER A 127 -2.34 25.35 10.74
C SER A 127 -1.56 26.62 11.11
N GLY A 128 -0.57 27.02 10.32
CA GLY A 128 0.36 28.11 10.60
C GLY A 128 1.38 27.78 11.72
N LYS A 129 1.43 26.52 12.16
CA LYS A 129 2.34 26.03 13.20
C LYS A 129 3.39 25.10 12.58
N PRO A 130 4.49 24.80 13.29
CA PRO A 130 5.39 23.72 12.88
C PRO A 130 4.68 22.37 12.94
N ALA A 131 5.03 21.45 12.04
CA ALA A 131 4.53 20.08 12.03
C ALA A 131 4.82 19.37 13.35
N LEU A 132 6.04 19.53 13.87
CA LEU A 132 6.48 19.00 15.15
C LEU A 132 7.09 20.10 16.02
N THR A 133 6.77 20.05 17.30
CA THR A 133 7.41 20.82 18.38
C THR A 133 8.34 19.93 19.20
N LEU A 134 9.16 20.53 20.05
CA LEU A 134 9.99 19.75 20.97
C LEU A 134 9.14 18.91 21.95
N ASP A 135 7.94 19.39 22.30
CA ASP A 135 7.03 18.65 23.18
C ASP A 135 6.37 17.47 22.46
N ASP A 136 6.19 17.55 21.15
CA ASP A 136 5.77 16.39 20.34
C ASP A 136 6.85 15.30 20.36
N LEU A 137 8.14 15.65 20.21
CA LEU A 137 9.25 14.69 20.34
C LEU A 137 9.29 14.06 21.74
N LYS A 138 9.03 14.85 22.79
CA LYS A 138 8.96 14.35 24.17
C LYS A 138 7.76 13.44 24.42
N SER A 139 6.75 13.48 23.58
CA SER A 139 5.56 12.62 23.63
C SER A 139 5.63 11.40 22.70
N PHE A 140 6.82 11.07 22.19
CA PHE A 140 7.06 9.91 21.34
C PHE A 140 6.38 8.63 21.86
N ARG A 141 5.64 7.92 21.00
CA ARG A 141 4.88 6.69 21.34
C ARG A 141 3.77 6.87 22.39
N GLN A 142 3.33 8.08 22.67
CA GLN A 142 2.18 8.29 23.55
C GLN A 142 0.88 8.36 22.73
N LEU A 143 -0.26 8.08 23.37
CA LEU A 143 -1.56 8.17 22.73
C LEU A 143 -1.81 9.60 22.19
N HIS A 144 -2.26 9.71 20.97
CA HIS A 144 -2.47 10.97 20.24
C HIS A 144 -1.22 11.82 19.99
N SER A 145 -0.03 11.24 20.13
CA SER A 145 1.21 11.91 19.78
C SER A 145 1.35 12.06 18.25
N LYS A 146 1.84 13.22 17.79
CA LYS A 146 2.28 13.41 16.41
C LYS A 146 3.56 12.64 16.06
N CYS A 147 4.17 11.95 17.03
CA CYS A 147 5.33 11.10 16.86
C CYS A 147 4.98 9.64 17.20
N PRO A 148 4.18 8.94 16.38
CA PRO A 148 3.86 7.52 16.59
C PRO A 148 5.12 6.65 16.55
N GLY A 149 5.00 5.39 16.98
CA GLY A 149 6.14 4.46 17.09
C GLY A 149 6.87 4.17 15.79
N HIS A 150 6.17 4.25 14.68
CA HIS A 150 6.66 4.17 13.31
C HIS A 150 6.04 5.31 12.50
N PRO A 151 6.67 5.77 11.40
CA PRO A 151 6.10 6.86 10.59
C PRO A 151 4.72 6.50 10.05
N GLU A 152 3.75 7.39 10.26
CA GLU A 152 2.37 7.22 9.78
C GLU A 152 1.99 8.38 8.87
N PHE A 153 1.65 8.06 7.62
CA PHE A 153 1.22 9.04 6.62
C PHE A 153 -0.13 9.65 7.01
N GLY A 154 -0.15 10.97 7.09
CA GLY A 154 -1.33 11.73 7.48
C GLY A 154 -1.39 12.11 8.96
N GLU A 155 -0.59 11.48 9.84
CA GLU A 155 -0.46 11.84 11.24
C GLU A 155 0.60 12.93 11.46
N THR A 156 1.71 12.82 10.74
CA THR A 156 2.83 13.77 10.81
C THR A 156 3.09 14.38 9.45
N THR A 157 2.97 15.69 9.29
CA THR A 157 3.36 16.39 8.06
C THR A 157 4.84 16.19 7.78
N GLY A 158 5.20 15.81 6.55
CA GLY A 158 6.56 15.46 6.15
C GLY A 158 6.84 13.96 6.10
N VAL A 159 5.91 13.11 6.56
CA VAL A 159 5.96 11.65 6.39
C VAL A 159 5.32 11.30 5.04
N GLU A 160 6.11 10.74 4.12
CA GLU A 160 5.67 10.43 2.74
C GLU A 160 4.88 9.12 2.63
N THR A 161 5.07 8.17 3.54
CA THR A 161 4.36 6.89 3.58
C THR A 161 4.43 6.27 4.97
N THR A 162 3.41 5.46 5.31
CA THR A 162 3.43 4.64 6.53
C THR A 162 4.38 3.47 6.35
N THR A 163 5.32 3.35 7.30
CA THR A 163 6.27 2.25 7.39
C THR A 163 6.19 1.56 8.75
N GLY A 164 7.07 0.58 9.00
CA GLY A 164 7.02 -0.26 10.20
C GLY A 164 7.02 -1.74 9.84
N PRO A 165 6.06 -2.24 9.01
CA PRO A 165 6.28 -3.53 8.35
C PRO A 165 7.43 -3.39 7.35
N LEU A 166 8.52 -4.13 7.59
CA LEU A 166 9.74 -4.07 6.80
C LEU A 166 9.47 -4.39 5.30
N GLY A 167 10.22 -3.79 4.42
CA GLY A 167 10.08 -3.94 2.98
C GLY A 167 8.98 -3.09 2.33
N GLN A 168 7.98 -2.61 3.08
CA GLN A 168 6.87 -1.83 2.50
C GLN A 168 7.32 -0.47 1.98
N GLY A 169 8.18 0.23 2.72
CA GLY A 169 8.70 1.54 2.31
C GLY A 169 9.49 1.48 1.01
N ILE A 170 10.38 0.48 0.86
CA ILE A 170 11.12 0.29 -0.40
C ILE A 170 10.18 -0.05 -1.56
N GLY A 171 9.15 -0.89 -1.36
CA GLY A 171 8.15 -1.18 -2.39
C GLY A 171 7.35 0.07 -2.78
N ASN A 172 6.92 0.87 -1.79
CA ASN A 172 6.22 2.15 -2.06
C ASN A 172 7.10 3.12 -2.84
N SER A 173 8.41 3.18 -2.52
CA SER A 173 9.35 4.08 -3.21
C SER A 173 9.48 3.77 -4.71
N VAL A 174 9.41 2.50 -5.09
CA VAL A 174 9.39 2.08 -6.51
C VAL A 174 8.14 2.61 -7.22
N GLY A 175 6.98 2.50 -6.56
CA GLY A 175 5.73 3.07 -7.07
C GLY A 175 5.76 4.59 -7.21
N MET A 176 6.31 5.30 -6.21
CA MET A 176 6.52 6.75 -6.26
C MET A 176 7.41 7.14 -7.44
N ALA A 177 8.55 6.45 -7.61
CA ALA A 177 9.48 6.72 -8.70
C ALA A 177 8.84 6.48 -10.08
N ALA A 178 8.08 5.40 -10.24
CA ALA A 178 7.35 5.10 -11.46
C ALA A 178 6.28 6.18 -11.78
N ALA A 179 5.50 6.60 -10.78
CA ALA A 179 4.50 7.66 -10.96
C ALA A 179 5.14 9.00 -11.32
N LEU A 180 6.25 9.37 -10.69
CA LEU A 180 7.00 10.60 -11.04
C LEU A 180 7.55 10.53 -12.48
N LYS A 181 8.01 9.36 -12.94
CA LYS A 181 8.39 9.16 -14.35
C LYS A 181 7.22 9.34 -15.30
N PHE A 182 6.05 8.79 -14.94
CA PHE A 182 4.83 9.00 -15.71
C PHE A 182 4.46 10.50 -15.78
N LEU A 183 4.43 11.18 -14.64
CA LEU A 183 4.12 12.61 -14.59
C LEU A 183 5.12 13.45 -15.42
N ALA A 184 6.42 13.14 -15.30
CA ALA A 184 7.45 13.82 -16.08
C ALA A 184 7.25 13.62 -17.59
N THR A 185 7.01 12.38 -18.03
CA THR A 185 6.87 12.06 -19.46
C THR A 185 5.57 12.65 -20.04
N ARG A 186 4.49 12.64 -19.28
CA ARG A 186 3.20 13.16 -19.73
C ARG A 186 3.14 14.68 -19.74
N TYR A 187 3.70 15.36 -18.73
CA TYR A 187 3.47 16.80 -18.51
C TYR A 187 4.65 17.69 -18.83
N ASN A 188 5.91 17.21 -18.80
CA ASN A 188 7.02 18.04 -19.21
C ASN A 188 6.96 18.37 -20.70
N ARG A 189 7.35 19.60 -21.05
CA ARG A 189 7.42 20.11 -22.42
C ARG A 189 8.75 20.82 -22.62
N PRO A 190 9.24 21.01 -23.85
CA PRO A 190 10.41 21.82 -24.10
C PRO A 190 10.31 23.21 -23.43
N GLY A 191 11.25 23.54 -22.56
CA GLY A 191 11.24 24.76 -21.74
C GLY A 191 10.36 24.69 -20.48
N PHE A 192 9.64 23.58 -20.22
CA PHE A 192 8.77 23.40 -19.07
C PHE A 192 9.04 22.06 -18.39
N GLN A 193 10.05 22.00 -17.55
CA GLN A 193 10.36 20.82 -16.73
C GLN A 193 9.64 20.92 -15.38
N LEU A 194 8.37 20.49 -15.36
CA LEU A 194 7.54 20.54 -14.16
C LEU A 194 7.84 19.42 -13.16
N PHE A 195 8.35 18.28 -13.65
CA PHE A 195 8.62 17.10 -12.83
C PHE A 195 10.03 16.57 -13.11
N ASP A 196 10.86 16.59 -12.08
CA ASP A 196 12.22 16.01 -12.07
C ASP A 196 12.58 15.44 -10.68
N ALA A 197 11.58 15.31 -9.82
CA ALA A 197 11.74 14.85 -8.44
C ALA A 197 12.41 13.48 -8.34
N HIS A 198 13.22 13.32 -7.30
CA HIS A 198 13.92 12.08 -6.94
C HIS A 198 13.30 11.43 -5.71
N VAL A 199 13.36 10.12 -5.63
CA VAL A 199 12.92 9.33 -4.47
C VAL A 199 14.14 8.77 -3.76
N TRP A 200 14.30 9.16 -2.50
CA TRP A 200 15.35 8.74 -1.60
C TRP A 200 14.78 7.83 -0.53
N THR A 201 15.31 6.62 -0.39
CA THR A 201 14.78 5.66 0.57
C THR A 201 15.90 5.12 1.42
N VAL A 202 15.76 5.22 2.73
CA VAL A 202 16.66 4.55 3.69
C VAL A 202 16.06 3.21 4.05
N CYS A 203 16.85 2.13 3.96
CA CYS A 203 16.46 0.77 4.31
C CYS A 203 17.55 0.07 5.13
N GLY A 204 17.19 -0.91 5.90
CA GLY A 204 18.09 -1.74 6.71
C GLY A 204 18.22 -3.17 6.20
N ASP A 205 19.00 -3.98 6.91
CA ASP A 205 19.18 -5.41 6.64
C ASP A 205 17.83 -6.12 6.55
N GLY A 206 16.95 -5.95 7.51
CA GLY A 206 15.63 -6.60 7.55
C GLY A 206 14.70 -6.19 6.41
N ASP A 207 14.78 -4.93 5.89
CA ASP A 207 14.06 -4.58 4.67
C ASP A 207 14.51 -5.44 3.48
N LEU A 208 15.80 -5.74 3.38
CA LEU A 208 16.40 -6.50 2.28
C LEU A 208 16.27 -8.02 2.43
N GLU A 209 15.98 -8.51 3.64
CA GLU A 209 15.62 -9.90 3.89
C GLU A 209 14.18 -10.22 3.47
N GLU A 210 13.28 -9.24 3.54
CA GLU A 210 11.88 -9.41 3.13
C GLU A 210 11.74 -9.77 1.64
N GLY A 211 10.88 -10.73 1.32
CA GLY A 211 10.65 -11.18 -0.06
C GLY A 211 10.22 -10.06 -1.01
N ILE A 212 9.44 -9.09 -0.50
CA ILE A 212 9.01 -7.92 -1.28
C ILE A 212 10.19 -7.09 -1.80
N SER A 213 11.35 -7.12 -1.12
CA SER A 213 12.54 -6.38 -1.56
C SER A 213 13.04 -6.89 -2.91
N HIS A 214 12.99 -8.21 -3.15
CA HIS A 214 13.37 -8.82 -4.41
C HIS A 214 12.37 -8.47 -5.52
N GLU A 215 11.08 -8.50 -5.22
CA GLU A 215 10.03 -8.13 -6.17
C GLU A 215 10.16 -6.66 -6.58
N ALA A 216 10.28 -5.76 -5.62
CA ALA A 216 10.39 -4.32 -5.84
C ALA A 216 11.70 -3.94 -6.55
N ALA A 217 12.84 -4.49 -6.13
CA ALA A 217 14.13 -4.24 -6.75
C ALA A 217 14.15 -4.72 -8.21
N GLY A 218 13.60 -5.92 -8.47
CA GLY A 218 13.47 -6.45 -9.82
C GLY A 218 12.60 -5.56 -10.72
N LEU A 219 11.49 -5.04 -10.22
CA LEU A 219 10.63 -4.09 -10.95
C LEU A 219 11.37 -2.78 -11.24
N ALA A 220 12.03 -2.19 -10.24
CA ALA A 220 12.75 -0.93 -10.40
C ALA A 220 13.87 -1.00 -11.43
N GLY A 221 14.66 -2.10 -11.41
CA GLY A 221 15.71 -2.34 -12.38
C GLY A 221 15.16 -2.57 -13.79
N HIS A 222 14.07 -3.34 -13.92
CA HIS A 222 13.39 -3.61 -15.20
C HIS A 222 12.80 -2.31 -15.80
N TRP A 223 12.11 -1.52 -15.00
CA TRP A 223 11.55 -0.24 -15.43
C TRP A 223 12.60 0.86 -15.60
N GLN A 224 13.83 0.65 -15.17
CA GLN A 224 14.91 1.62 -15.24
C GLN A 224 14.54 2.97 -14.62
N VAL A 225 13.94 2.94 -13.44
CA VAL A 225 13.53 4.16 -12.71
C VAL A 225 14.74 4.83 -12.07
N ASN A 226 15.50 5.57 -12.88
CA ASN A 226 16.75 6.24 -12.49
C ASN A 226 16.57 7.39 -11.47
N ASN A 227 15.34 7.79 -11.22
CA ASN A 227 14.96 8.77 -10.20
C ASN A 227 14.71 8.12 -8.82
N LEU A 228 15.27 6.93 -8.57
CA LEU A 228 15.18 6.18 -7.32
C LEU A 228 16.57 5.86 -6.78
N THR A 229 16.77 6.17 -5.50
CA THR A 229 17.98 5.77 -4.77
C THR A 229 17.59 5.11 -3.45
N TRP A 230 18.07 3.88 -3.22
CA TRP A 230 18.02 3.22 -1.92
C TRP A 230 19.36 3.39 -1.21
N ILE A 231 19.31 3.82 0.04
CA ILE A 231 20.45 4.00 0.93
C ILE A 231 20.37 2.87 1.96
N TYR A 232 21.21 1.87 1.79
CA TYR A 232 21.22 0.68 2.63
C TYR A 232 22.13 0.88 3.84
N ASP A 233 21.53 0.87 5.03
CA ASP A 233 22.21 0.85 6.33
C ASP A 233 22.81 -0.53 6.59
N SER A 234 24.02 -0.74 6.13
CA SER A 234 24.76 -2.00 6.30
C SER A 234 25.48 -2.03 7.63
N ASN A 235 24.72 -2.12 8.74
CA ASN A 235 25.26 -2.17 10.09
C ASN A 235 25.50 -3.60 10.61
N LYS A 236 25.02 -4.61 9.89
CA LYS A 236 25.18 -6.04 10.16
C LYS A 236 24.49 -6.53 11.43
N ILE A 237 23.51 -5.79 11.96
CA ILE A 237 22.81 -6.12 13.21
C ILE A 237 21.30 -6.07 13.00
N THR A 238 20.63 -7.13 13.42
CA THR A 238 19.17 -7.22 13.57
C THR A 238 18.80 -7.31 15.05
N ILE A 239 17.50 -7.42 15.37
CA ILE A 239 17.04 -7.56 16.75
C ILE A 239 17.48 -8.89 17.36
N GLU A 240 17.65 -9.94 16.57
CA GLU A 240 18.06 -11.27 17.03
C GLU A 240 19.58 -11.39 17.24
N GLY A 241 20.38 -10.63 16.46
CA GLY A 241 21.82 -10.72 16.53
C GLY A 241 22.51 -10.16 15.27
N GLU A 242 23.67 -10.73 14.98
CA GLU A 242 24.41 -10.42 13.75
C GLU A 242 23.66 -11.00 12.53
N THR A 243 23.66 -10.26 11.41
CA THR A 243 23.05 -10.73 10.17
C THR A 243 23.58 -12.07 9.67
N ALA A 244 24.82 -12.41 10.01
CA ALA A 244 25.43 -13.71 9.68
C ALA A 244 24.62 -14.93 10.19
N LEU A 245 23.70 -14.75 11.13
CA LEU A 245 22.79 -15.81 11.58
C LEU A 245 21.78 -16.22 10.51
N ALA A 246 21.34 -15.28 9.66
CA ALA A 246 20.25 -15.53 8.72
C ALA A 246 20.45 -14.89 7.33
N PHE A 247 21.35 -13.91 7.20
CA PHE A 247 21.51 -13.11 5.98
C PHE A 247 22.97 -12.89 5.63
N THR A 248 23.46 -13.68 4.65
CA THR A 248 24.86 -13.66 4.16
C THR A 248 24.97 -13.32 2.68
N ASP A 249 23.90 -12.82 2.07
CA ASP A 249 23.86 -12.46 0.67
C ASP A 249 24.90 -11.38 0.33
N ASP A 250 25.55 -11.52 -0.83
CA ASP A 250 26.23 -10.38 -1.44
C ASP A 250 25.20 -9.42 -2.01
N THR A 251 24.75 -8.49 -1.17
CA THR A 251 23.72 -7.49 -1.53
C THR A 251 24.15 -6.67 -2.74
N ALA A 252 25.43 -6.27 -2.85
CA ALA A 252 25.92 -5.49 -3.98
C ALA A 252 25.79 -6.26 -5.30
N ALA A 253 26.27 -7.51 -5.34
CA ALA A 253 26.17 -8.36 -6.52
C ALA A 253 24.70 -8.65 -6.88
N ARG A 254 23.84 -8.90 -5.89
CA ARG A 254 22.40 -9.13 -6.09
C ARG A 254 21.73 -7.94 -6.79
N PHE A 255 21.96 -6.72 -6.32
CA PHE A 255 21.37 -5.51 -6.93
C PHE A 255 21.97 -5.19 -8.30
N GLN A 256 23.26 -5.40 -8.50
CA GLN A 256 23.89 -5.29 -9.84
C GLN A 256 23.25 -6.25 -10.84
N ALA A 257 22.98 -7.51 -10.45
CA ALA A 257 22.30 -8.49 -11.29
C ALA A 257 20.85 -8.10 -11.62
N MET A 258 20.17 -7.34 -10.73
CA MET A 258 18.83 -6.77 -10.95
C MET A 258 18.86 -5.47 -11.79
N GLY A 259 20.01 -5.03 -12.29
CA GLY A 259 20.13 -3.86 -13.16
C GLY A 259 20.28 -2.52 -12.43
N TRP A 260 20.70 -2.53 -11.17
CA TRP A 260 20.97 -1.33 -10.38
C TRP A 260 22.42 -0.85 -10.52
N ASN A 261 22.64 0.44 -10.33
CA ASN A 261 23.96 0.95 -9.96
C ASN A 261 24.18 0.69 -8.47
N VAL A 262 25.42 0.32 -8.10
CA VAL A 262 25.77 0.12 -6.70
C VAL A 262 26.98 0.99 -6.37
N LEU A 263 26.84 1.82 -5.35
CA LEU A 263 27.87 2.69 -4.79
C LEU A 263 28.16 2.26 -3.36
N HIS A 264 29.37 2.54 -2.88
CA HIS A 264 29.79 2.20 -1.53
C HIS A 264 30.27 3.44 -0.77
N VAL A 265 29.87 3.53 0.49
CA VAL A 265 30.36 4.49 1.47
C VAL A 265 30.84 3.71 2.68
N GLU A 266 32.16 3.68 2.89
CA GLU A 266 32.80 2.81 3.88
C GLU A 266 32.62 3.29 5.33
N CYS A 267 32.16 4.51 5.52
CA CYS A 267 31.90 5.07 6.84
C CYS A 267 30.72 6.03 6.82
N ALA A 268 29.67 5.74 7.55
CA ALA A 268 28.50 6.61 7.67
C ALA A 268 28.83 8.02 8.21
N ASN A 269 29.95 8.19 8.92
CA ASN A 269 30.39 9.49 9.42
C ASN A 269 31.24 10.30 8.39
N ASP A 270 31.57 9.75 7.22
CA ASP A 270 32.25 10.47 6.14
C ASP A 270 31.23 11.30 5.32
N VAL A 271 30.98 12.52 5.78
CA VAL A 271 30.02 13.46 5.15
C VAL A 271 30.39 13.76 3.71
N ASP A 272 31.69 13.88 3.38
CA ASP A 272 32.16 14.18 2.02
C ASP A 272 31.94 12.99 1.08
N ALA A 273 32.19 11.76 1.55
CA ALA A 273 31.89 10.54 0.77
C ALA A 273 30.39 10.41 0.54
N LEU A 274 29.56 10.71 1.54
CA LEU A 274 28.09 10.72 1.40
C LEU A 274 27.65 11.74 0.36
N GLN A 275 28.15 12.98 0.40
CA GLN A 275 27.82 14.03 -0.58
C GLN A 275 28.19 13.58 -2.01
N ARG A 276 29.39 13.02 -2.19
CA ARG A 276 29.82 12.49 -3.51
C ARG A 276 28.89 11.37 -4.00
N ALA A 277 28.53 10.43 -3.12
CA ALA A 277 27.63 9.33 -3.47
C ALA A 277 26.23 9.81 -3.85
N PHE A 278 25.65 10.76 -3.11
CA PHE A 278 24.34 11.35 -3.44
C PHE A 278 24.38 12.13 -4.75
N ALA A 279 25.43 12.91 -4.99
CA ALA A 279 25.60 13.63 -6.26
C ALA A 279 25.70 12.65 -7.43
N GLN A 280 26.50 11.58 -7.28
CA GLN A 280 26.64 10.55 -8.31
C GLN A 280 25.33 9.80 -8.57
N ALA A 281 24.55 9.48 -7.53
CA ALA A 281 23.24 8.84 -7.68
C ALA A 281 22.26 9.68 -8.54
N LYS A 282 22.22 11.00 -8.33
CA LYS A 282 21.39 11.91 -9.13
C LYS A 282 21.80 11.98 -10.62
N THR A 283 23.03 11.64 -10.97
CA THR A 283 23.50 11.67 -12.38
C THR A 283 23.18 10.38 -13.15
N SER A 284 22.58 9.37 -12.50
CA SER A 284 22.17 8.14 -13.18
C SER A 284 21.16 8.45 -14.29
N SER A 285 21.47 8.01 -15.52
CA SER A 285 20.58 8.26 -16.69
C SER A 285 19.58 7.14 -16.96
N SER A 286 19.83 5.91 -16.48
CA SER A 286 19.06 4.76 -16.90
C SER A 286 18.87 3.66 -15.85
N LYS A 287 19.38 3.82 -14.63
CA LYS A 287 19.30 2.78 -13.60
C LYS A 287 18.96 3.38 -12.24
N PRO A 288 18.15 2.70 -11.41
CA PRO A 288 18.05 3.02 -10.00
C PRO A 288 19.42 2.79 -9.33
N THR A 289 19.64 3.45 -8.19
CA THR A 289 20.93 3.39 -7.49
C THR A 289 20.77 2.84 -6.08
N MET A 290 21.61 1.87 -5.70
CA MET A 290 21.82 1.43 -4.33
C MET A 290 23.10 2.06 -3.81
N ILE A 291 23.04 2.71 -2.64
CA ILE A 291 24.21 3.17 -1.92
C ILE A 291 24.36 2.31 -0.66
N VAL A 292 25.34 1.43 -0.64
CA VAL A 292 25.67 0.62 0.52
C VAL A 292 26.49 1.48 1.48
N VAL A 293 25.93 1.81 2.65
CA VAL A 293 26.59 2.64 3.66
C VAL A 293 26.96 1.76 4.85
N ARG A 294 28.25 1.61 5.11
CA ARG A 294 28.70 0.93 6.30
C ARG A 294 28.53 1.84 7.51
N SER A 295 27.68 1.42 8.44
CA SER A 295 27.39 2.13 9.68
C SER A 295 27.67 1.28 10.91
N VAL A 296 27.57 1.89 12.08
CA VAL A 296 27.62 1.23 13.37
C VAL A 296 26.35 1.59 14.12
N ILE A 297 25.52 0.59 14.42
CA ILE A 297 24.32 0.81 15.23
C ILE A 297 24.69 1.38 16.60
N ALA A 298 23.95 2.37 17.10
CA ALA A 298 24.25 3.12 18.33
C ALA A 298 25.69 3.65 18.39
N TRP A 299 26.18 4.19 17.27
CA TRP A 299 27.52 4.78 17.21
C TRP A 299 27.75 5.75 18.36
N GLY A 300 28.87 5.58 19.08
CA GLY A 300 29.25 6.40 20.24
C GLY A 300 28.76 5.87 21.59
N ALA A 301 27.92 4.85 21.65
CA ALA A 301 27.51 4.21 22.89
C ALA A 301 28.61 3.22 23.38
N PRO A 302 29.28 3.46 24.52
CA PRO A 302 30.50 2.74 24.84
C PRO A 302 30.36 1.23 25.07
N THR A 303 29.20 0.76 25.49
CA THR A 303 29.02 -0.65 25.84
C THR A 303 28.09 -1.43 24.93
N VAL A 304 27.27 -0.73 24.11
CA VAL A 304 26.25 -1.39 23.27
C VAL A 304 26.38 -1.09 21.77
N ALA A 305 27.28 -0.19 21.35
CA ALA A 305 27.52 0.08 19.95
C ALA A 305 27.89 -1.21 19.20
N GLY A 306 27.30 -1.42 18.01
CA GLY A 306 27.54 -2.61 17.19
C GLY A 306 26.90 -3.89 17.73
N THR A 307 25.96 -3.83 18.67
CA THR A 307 25.31 -5.02 19.25
C THR A 307 23.79 -4.98 19.08
N ALA A 308 23.16 -6.14 19.12
CA ALA A 308 21.68 -6.28 19.06
C ALA A 308 20.96 -5.58 20.22
N LYS A 309 21.60 -5.41 21.38
CA LYS A 309 21.03 -4.66 22.52
C LYS A 309 20.69 -3.22 22.18
N ALA A 310 21.42 -2.60 21.26
CA ALA A 310 21.15 -1.24 20.80
C ALA A 310 20.03 -1.14 19.77
N HIS A 311 19.53 -2.27 19.26
CA HIS A 311 18.55 -2.27 18.17
C HIS A 311 17.18 -1.77 18.64
N GLY A 312 16.55 -2.44 19.59
CA GLY A 312 15.12 -2.25 19.91
C GLY A 312 14.83 -1.87 21.37
N GLU A 313 15.82 -1.50 22.15
CA GLU A 313 15.67 -1.17 23.58
C GLU A 313 16.25 0.21 23.92
N PRO A 314 15.68 0.93 24.92
CA PRO A 314 16.31 2.11 25.48
C PRO A 314 17.71 1.80 25.99
N LEU A 315 18.66 2.73 25.77
CA LEU A 315 20.05 2.52 26.15
C LEU A 315 20.27 2.49 27.66
N GLY A 316 19.38 3.13 28.43
CA GLY A 316 19.54 3.37 29.88
C GLY A 316 20.30 4.68 30.19
N ASP A 317 19.98 5.26 31.32
CA ASP A 317 20.45 6.62 31.69
C ASP A 317 21.98 6.73 31.76
N GLU A 318 22.65 5.72 32.30
CA GLU A 318 24.12 5.71 32.43
C GLU A 318 24.83 5.58 31.08
N GLU A 319 24.27 4.76 30.16
CA GLU A 319 24.82 4.62 28.83
C GLU A 319 24.61 5.90 28.01
N ILE A 320 23.44 6.53 28.10
CA ILE A 320 23.14 7.82 27.47
C ILE A 320 24.11 8.91 27.95
N LYS A 321 24.37 8.96 29.25
CA LYS A 321 25.31 9.92 29.84
C LYS A 321 26.70 9.77 29.22
N LYS A 322 27.24 8.54 29.22
CA LYS A 322 28.53 8.23 28.61
C LYS A 322 28.57 8.52 27.11
N THR A 323 27.48 8.23 26.41
CA THR A 323 27.34 8.50 24.99
C THR A 323 27.35 10.01 24.70
N LYS A 324 26.68 10.82 25.53
CA LYS A 324 26.73 12.28 25.44
C LYS A 324 28.14 12.80 25.69
N GLU A 325 28.83 12.25 26.68
CA GLU A 325 30.26 12.59 26.96
C GLU A 325 31.15 12.26 25.74
N PHE A 326 30.94 11.10 25.12
CA PHE A 326 31.65 10.74 23.87
C PHE A 326 31.42 11.76 22.72
N TYR A 327 30.22 12.33 22.63
CA TYR A 327 29.91 13.36 21.60
C TYR A 327 30.38 14.76 22.00
N GLY A 328 31.01 14.93 23.18
CA GLY A 328 31.33 16.25 23.76
C GLY A 328 30.07 17.04 24.13
N TRP A 329 28.99 16.37 24.47
CA TRP A 329 27.67 16.92 24.77
C TRP A 329 27.42 17.04 26.26
N PRO A 330 26.68 18.09 26.72
CA PRO A 330 26.31 18.16 28.16
C PRO A 330 25.51 16.93 28.58
N SER A 331 26.09 16.14 29.49
CA SER A 331 25.52 14.84 29.89
C SER A 331 24.25 14.97 30.75
N ASP A 332 24.01 16.13 31.34
CA ASP A 332 22.87 16.47 32.19
C ASP A 332 21.68 17.07 31.42
N ARG A 333 21.86 17.43 30.16
CA ARG A 333 20.79 18.04 29.32
C ARG A 333 20.07 16.99 28.47
N GLN A 334 18.75 16.99 28.59
CA GLN A 334 17.87 16.21 27.69
C GLN A 334 17.14 17.13 26.75
N PHE A 335 16.85 16.63 25.53
CA PHE A 335 16.14 17.37 24.48
C PHE A 335 16.73 18.77 24.22
N TRP A 336 18.04 18.88 24.28
CA TRP A 336 18.74 20.13 24.05
C TRP A 336 19.08 20.30 22.56
N VAL A 337 18.68 21.43 22.02
CA VAL A 337 19.03 21.87 20.67
C VAL A 337 19.94 23.08 20.80
N PRO A 338 21.22 22.96 20.44
CA PRO A 338 22.15 24.09 20.49
C PRO A 338 21.73 25.23 19.56
N PRO A 339 22.03 26.49 19.93
CA PRO A 339 21.88 27.64 19.02
C PRO A 339 22.62 27.41 17.69
N GLY A 340 22.04 27.86 16.60
CA GLY A 340 22.62 27.75 15.25
C GLY A 340 22.24 26.44 14.50
N VAL A 341 21.71 25.42 15.18
CA VAL A 341 21.36 24.15 14.53
C VAL A 341 20.14 24.32 13.60
N THR A 342 19.06 24.88 14.11
CA THR A 342 17.86 25.13 13.31
C THR A 342 18.13 26.14 12.20
N GLU A 343 18.91 27.16 12.47
CA GLU A 343 19.35 28.14 11.48
C GLU A 343 20.14 27.46 10.36
N ARG A 344 21.01 26.49 10.70
CA ARG A 344 21.76 25.73 9.70
C ARG A 344 20.86 24.94 8.75
N PHE A 345 19.79 24.35 9.25
CA PHE A 345 18.78 23.68 8.41
C PHE A 345 18.07 24.66 7.46
N GLN A 346 17.79 25.89 7.94
CA GLN A 346 17.17 26.91 7.09
C GLN A 346 18.15 27.46 6.03
N GLU A 347 19.42 27.63 6.37
CA GLU A 347 20.47 28.10 5.44
C GLU A 347 20.68 27.14 4.26
N LEU A 348 20.63 25.84 4.50
CA LEU A 348 20.92 24.84 3.47
C LEU A 348 19.64 24.27 2.83
N LEU A 349 18.90 23.44 3.56
CA LEU A 349 17.68 22.81 3.05
C LEU A 349 16.61 23.87 2.74
N GLY A 350 16.31 24.74 3.70
CA GLY A 350 15.24 25.74 3.57
C GLY A 350 15.47 26.68 2.40
N ALA A 351 16.67 27.27 2.28
CA ALA A 351 16.97 28.18 1.18
C ALA A 351 16.92 27.48 -0.19
N ARG A 352 17.51 26.28 -0.31
CA ARG A 352 17.49 25.50 -1.55
C ARG A 352 16.06 25.10 -1.94
N GLY A 353 15.27 24.58 -0.99
CA GLY A 353 13.89 24.17 -1.21
C GLY A 353 12.99 25.32 -1.60
N SER A 354 13.07 26.43 -0.88
CA SER A 354 12.28 27.63 -1.18
C SER A 354 12.59 28.19 -2.57
N ALA A 355 13.86 28.28 -2.94
CA ALA A 355 14.26 28.76 -4.29
C ALA A 355 13.71 27.83 -5.39
N ALA A 356 13.82 26.52 -5.22
CA ALA A 356 13.30 25.53 -6.16
C ALA A 356 11.77 25.61 -6.28
N HIS A 357 11.06 25.71 -5.16
CA HIS A 357 9.60 25.83 -5.13
C HIS A 357 9.11 27.14 -5.79
N GLN A 358 9.75 28.27 -5.52
CA GLN A 358 9.41 29.55 -6.17
C GLN A 358 9.62 29.49 -7.68
N ALA A 359 10.73 28.92 -8.14
CA ALA A 359 11.02 28.76 -9.57
C ALA A 359 9.97 27.83 -10.22
N TRP A 360 9.61 26.73 -9.56
CA TRP A 360 8.57 25.81 -10.03
C TRP A 360 7.19 26.49 -10.10
N THR A 361 6.81 27.26 -9.09
CA THR A 361 5.54 27.97 -9.06
C THR A 361 5.43 28.97 -10.22
N ALA A 362 6.50 29.72 -10.48
CA ALA A 362 6.55 30.62 -11.62
C ALA A 362 6.47 29.89 -12.96
N LEU A 363 7.14 28.74 -13.08
CA LEU A 363 7.08 27.87 -14.26
C LEU A 363 5.68 27.29 -14.45
N ARG A 364 5.03 26.81 -13.38
CA ARG A 364 3.66 26.26 -13.38
C ARG A 364 2.64 27.30 -13.86
N ALA A 365 2.79 28.55 -13.44
CA ALA A 365 1.91 29.64 -13.87
C ALA A 365 2.07 29.97 -15.38
N LYS A 366 3.28 29.89 -15.94
CA LYS A 366 3.50 29.99 -17.39
C LYS A 366 2.90 28.79 -18.13
N TYR A 367 3.14 27.58 -17.63
CA TYR A 367 2.61 26.35 -18.21
C TYR A 367 1.07 26.36 -18.31
N ALA A 368 0.37 26.89 -17.30
CA ALA A 368 -1.08 26.99 -17.30
C ALA A 368 -1.64 27.84 -18.45
N ARG A 369 -0.87 28.87 -18.90
CA ARG A 369 -1.27 29.68 -20.04
C ARG A 369 -0.99 29.00 -21.38
N ASP A 370 0.16 28.33 -21.49
CA ASP A 370 0.63 27.73 -22.72
C ASP A 370 0.00 26.35 -23.00
N PHE A 371 -0.38 25.62 -21.93
CA PHE A 371 -0.95 24.27 -21.96
C PHE A 371 -2.16 24.13 -21.02
N PRO A 372 -3.28 24.87 -21.25
CA PRO A 372 -4.40 24.95 -20.31
C PRO A 372 -5.07 23.60 -20.02
N GLU A 373 -5.19 22.73 -21.03
CA GLU A 373 -5.81 21.40 -20.85
C GLU A 373 -4.96 20.50 -19.93
N LEU A 374 -3.65 20.43 -20.18
CA LEU A 374 -2.74 19.65 -19.33
C LEU A 374 -2.61 20.26 -17.92
N SER A 375 -2.76 21.58 -17.83
CA SER A 375 -2.82 22.27 -16.55
C SER A 375 -4.05 21.84 -15.75
N ALA A 376 -5.22 21.76 -16.37
CA ALA A 376 -6.45 21.31 -15.73
C ALA A 376 -6.34 19.85 -15.25
N GLU A 377 -5.68 18.96 -16.01
CA GLU A 377 -5.38 17.60 -15.54
C GLU A 377 -4.54 17.62 -14.25
N LEU A 378 -3.49 18.45 -14.19
CA LEU A 378 -2.65 18.59 -13.00
C LEU A 378 -3.41 19.16 -11.80
N ASP A 379 -4.35 20.08 -12.03
CA ASP A 379 -5.21 20.62 -10.97
C ASP A 379 -6.14 19.55 -10.40
N HIS A 380 -6.69 18.68 -11.27
CA HIS A 380 -7.46 17.51 -10.82
C HIS A 380 -6.63 16.51 -10.00
N ILE A 381 -5.39 16.23 -10.46
CA ILE A 381 -4.47 15.35 -9.74
C ILE A 381 -4.16 15.92 -8.35
N ALA A 382 -3.85 17.20 -8.26
CA ALA A 382 -3.53 17.89 -7.01
C ALA A 382 -4.72 17.90 -6.03
N ALA A 383 -5.93 18.13 -6.56
CA ALA A 383 -7.16 18.15 -5.78
C ALA A 383 -7.74 16.75 -5.48
N GLY A 384 -7.19 15.68 -6.08
CA GLY A 384 -7.74 14.32 -5.98
C GLY A 384 -9.12 14.16 -6.63
N THR A 385 -9.50 15.07 -7.54
CA THR A 385 -10.78 15.08 -8.26
C THR A 385 -10.69 14.39 -9.62
N LEU A 386 -11.81 14.23 -10.29
CA LEU A 386 -11.91 13.62 -11.62
C LEU A 386 -12.45 14.64 -12.64
N PRO A 387 -12.20 14.43 -13.95
CA PRO A 387 -12.73 15.33 -14.99
C PRO A 387 -14.25 15.40 -14.95
N GLU A 388 -14.83 16.56 -15.23
CA GLU A 388 -16.28 16.72 -15.26
C GLU A 388 -16.93 15.77 -16.28
N GLY A 389 -18.04 15.14 -15.88
CA GLY A 389 -18.81 14.24 -16.74
C GLY A 389 -18.14 12.89 -17.04
N TRP A 390 -17.09 12.51 -16.30
CA TRP A 390 -16.41 11.20 -16.47
C TRP A 390 -17.38 10.02 -16.35
N GLU A 391 -18.43 10.14 -15.53
CA GLU A 391 -19.43 9.09 -15.28
C GLU A 391 -20.23 8.74 -16.54
N SER A 392 -20.34 9.66 -17.52
CA SER A 392 -21.02 9.41 -18.81
C SER A 392 -20.35 8.32 -19.65
N ALA A 393 -19.10 7.95 -19.31
CA ALA A 393 -18.40 6.84 -19.96
C ALA A 393 -18.79 5.47 -19.40
N LEU A 394 -19.48 5.42 -18.24
CA LEU A 394 -19.89 4.15 -17.65
C LEU A 394 -20.90 3.44 -18.56
N PRO A 395 -20.63 2.19 -18.98
CA PRO A 395 -21.57 1.46 -19.82
C PRO A 395 -22.82 1.04 -19.02
N VAL A 396 -23.96 1.05 -19.69
CA VAL A 396 -25.22 0.49 -19.22
C VAL A 396 -25.50 -0.78 -20.03
N TYR A 397 -25.78 -1.85 -19.32
CA TYR A 397 -25.97 -3.17 -19.94
C TYR A 397 -27.47 -3.51 -19.99
N PRO A 398 -28.01 -3.85 -21.19
CA PRO A 398 -29.38 -4.33 -21.30
C PRO A 398 -29.55 -5.70 -20.64
N PRO A 399 -30.77 -6.10 -20.29
CA PRO A 399 -31.08 -7.44 -19.81
C PRO A 399 -30.53 -8.52 -20.74
N ASP A 400 -29.86 -9.51 -20.24
CA ASP A 400 -29.30 -10.61 -21.01
C ASP A 400 -29.25 -11.90 -20.16
N ALA A 401 -30.06 -12.89 -20.52
CA ALA A 401 -30.12 -14.17 -19.79
C ALA A 401 -28.82 -14.99 -19.93
N LYS A 402 -28.08 -14.84 -21.03
CA LYS A 402 -26.75 -15.45 -21.18
C LYS A 402 -25.73 -14.71 -20.34
N GLY A 403 -25.83 -13.39 -20.30
CA GLY A 403 -25.02 -12.51 -19.51
C GLY A 403 -23.53 -12.52 -19.84
N LYS A 404 -22.74 -12.06 -18.90
CA LYS A 404 -21.27 -12.06 -18.94
C LYS A 404 -20.68 -12.09 -17.55
N ALA A 405 -19.46 -12.62 -17.43
CA ALA A 405 -18.70 -12.59 -16.18
C ALA A 405 -18.47 -11.15 -15.70
N THR A 406 -18.57 -10.92 -14.39
CA THR A 406 -18.36 -9.56 -13.85
C THR A 406 -16.93 -9.07 -14.07
N ARG A 407 -15.92 -9.97 -14.21
CA ARG A 407 -14.59 -9.58 -14.67
C ARG A 407 -14.59 -9.01 -16.09
N ALA A 408 -15.45 -9.51 -16.98
CA ALA A 408 -15.52 -9.07 -18.37
C ALA A 408 -16.20 -7.68 -18.46
N SER A 409 -17.34 -7.49 -17.79
CA SER A 409 -17.97 -6.18 -17.67
C SER A 409 -17.06 -5.18 -16.95
N GLY A 410 -16.34 -5.60 -15.90
CA GLY A 410 -15.33 -4.77 -15.20
C GLY A 410 -14.22 -4.31 -16.14
N GLY A 411 -13.74 -5.18 -17.02
CA GLY A 411 -12.74 -4.82 -18.04
C GLY A 411 -13.28 -3.82 -19.08
N GLU A 412 -14.54 -3.93 -19.48
CA GLU A 412 -15.19 -2.96 -20.36
C GLU A 412 -15.33 -1.59 -19.67
N VAL A 413 -15.78 -1.58 -18.41
CA VAL A 413 -15.84 -0.36 -17.58
C VAL A 413 -14.47 0.28 -17.44
N LEU A 414 -13.45 -0.48 -17.06
CA LEU A 414 -12.09 0.03 -16.92
C LEU A 414 -11.56 0.63 -18.23
N ASN A 415 -11.81 -0.04 -19.36
CA ASN A 415 -11.42 0.47 -20.68
C ASN A 415 -12.12 1.78 -21.05
N ALA A 416 -13.37 1.97 -20.68
CA ALA A 416 -14.08 3.23 -20.89
C ALA A 416 -13.51 4.35 -20.00
N LEU A 417 -13.21 4.04 -18.74
CA LEU A 417 -12.73 5.00 -17.76
C LEU A 417 -11.31 5.50 -18.03
N VAL A 418 -10.39 4.63 -18.48
CA VAL A 418 -9.01 5.06 -18.81
C VAL A 418 -8.95 6.03 -19.96
N GLN A 419 -9.96 6.09 -20.81
CA GLN A 419 -10.04 7.11 -21.88
C GLN A 419 -10.47 8.48 -21.36
N ARG A 420 -11.15 8.55 -20.22
CA ARG A 420 -11.65 9.78 -19.59
C ARG A 420 -10.74 10.30 -18.49
N ILE A 421 -9.97 9.42 -17.88
CA ILE A 421 -9.08 9.74 -16.75
C ILE A 421 -7.64 9.44 -17.15
N PRO A 422 -6.92 10.43 -17.73
CA PRO A 422 -5.59 10.22 -18.29
C PRO A 422 -4.51 9.77 -17.30
N TRP A 423 -4.71 9.98 -15.99
CA TRP A 423 -3.82 9.55 -14.91
C TRP A 423 -4.34 8.29 -14.18
N LEU A 424 -5.34 7.59 -14.74
CA LEU A 424 -5.70 6.25 -14.28
C LEU A 424 -4.76 5.23 -14.93
N MET A 425 -3.95 4.57 -14.12
CA MET A 425 -2.94 3.62 -14.58
C MET A 425 -2.78 2.45 -13.61
N GLY A 426 -2.31 1.33 -14.10
CA GLY A 426 -2.08 0.13 -13.27
C GLY A 426 -1.93 -1.12 -14.11
N GLY A 427 -2.10 -2.28 -13.49
CA GLY A 427 -1.95 -3.55 -14.19
C GLY A 427 -2.15 -4.75 -13.29
N ALA A 428 -1.68 -5.90 -13.72
CA ALA A 428 -1.85 -7.16 -13.01
C ALA A 428 -0.51 -7.86 -12.74
N ALA A 429 -0.53 -8.74 -11.75
CA ALA A 429 0.56 -9.67 -11.48
C ALA A 429 0.50 -10.83 -12.49
N ASP A 430 0.91 -10.56 -13.74
CA ASP A 430 0.94 -11.47 -14.90
C ASP A 430 -0.43 -12.03 -15.35
N LEU A 431 -1.52 -11.49 -14.87
CA LEU A 431 -2.87 -12.03 -15.06
C LEU A 431 -3.80 -11.12 -15.88
N ALA A 432 -3.29 -10.05 -16.51
CA ALA A 432 -4.12 -9.06 -17.20
C ALA A 432 -5.09 -9.65 -18.25
N PRO A 433 -4.74 -10.66 -19.08
CA PRO A 433 -5.70 -11.30 -19.99
C PRO A 433 -6.85 -12.02 -19.26
N SER A 434 -6.55 -12.66 -18.12
CA SER A 434 -7.53 -13.39 -17.30
C SER A 434 -8.40 -12.47 -16.46
N THR A 435 -7.81 -11.44 -15.86
CA THR A 435 -8.52 -10.42 -15.06
C THR A 435 -9.25 -9.40 -15.91
N LYS A 436 -9.03 -9.38 -17.24
CA LYS A 436 -9.58 -8.41 -18.19
C LYS A 436 -9.16 -6.96 -17.93
N THR A 437 -7.98 -6.77 -17.32
CA THR A 437 -7.47 -5.45 -16.93
C THR A 437 -6.45 -4.86 -17.88
N LEU A 438 -6.16 -5.52 -19.00
CA LEU A 438 -5.37 -4.92 -20.08
C LEU A 438 -6.20 -3.85 -20.78
N THR A 439 -5.77 -2.59 -20.67
CA THR A 439 -6.48 -1.44 -21.23
C THR A 439 -5.97 -1.10 -22.63
N LYS A 440 -6.90 -0.80 -23.54
CA LYS A 440 -6.61 -0.58 -24.98
C LYS A 440 -6.19 0.87 -25.23
N GLY A 441 -5.25 1.06 -26.17
CA GLY A 441 -4.88 2.39 -26.68
C GLY A 441 -4.08 3.28 -25.71
N VAL A 442 -3.60 2.75 -24.59
CA VAL A 442 -2.92 3.55 -23.55
C VAL A 442 -1.45 3.20 -23.33
N GLY A 443 -0.89 2.36 -24.17
CA GLY A 443 0.52 1.97 -24.14
C GLY A 443 0.93 1.14 -22.90
N THR A 444 2.16 0.68 -22.91
CA THR A 444 2.81 -0.07 -21.82
C THR A 444 3.78 0.85 -21.08
N PHE A 445 3.62 0.98 -19.76
CA PHE A 445 4.62 1.60 -18.91
C PHE A 445 5.85 0.70 -18.82
N ASN A 446 6.95 1.14 -19.40
CA ASN A 446 8.22 0.44 -19.32
C ASN A 446 9.36 1.35 -19.81
N ALA A 447 10.60 0.93 -19.54
CA ALA A 447 11.76 1.57 -20.14
C ALA A 447 11.73 1.43 -21.68
N PRO A 448 12.19 2.46 -22.42
CA PRO A 448 12.25 2.40 -23.89
C PRO A 448 13.06 1.20 -24.41
N ALA A 449 14.08 0.77 -23.68
CA ALA A 449 14.87 -0.43 -24.00
C ALA A 449 14.03 -1.72 -24.09
N TRP A 450 12.87 -1.76 -23.43
CA TRP A 450 11.95 -2.89 -23.40
C TRP A 450 10.63 -2.62 -24.16
N LYS A 451 10.68 -1.76 -25.19
CA LYS A 451 9.54 -1.43 -26.06
C LYS A 451 8.34 -0.79 -25.33
N GLY A 452 8.59 -0.04 -24.28
CA GLY A 452 7.60 0.74 -23.55
C GLY A 452 7.88 2.23 -23.60
N THR A 453 7.02 2.99 -22.94
CA THR A 453 7.19 4.43 -22.68
C THR A 453 6.75 4.73 -21.25
N TYR A 454 7.31 5.74 -20.62
CA TYR A 454 6.92 6.08 -19.25
C TYR A 454 5.57 6.81 -19.15
N ASP A 455 4.94 7.18 -20.27
CA ASP A 455 3.55 7.65 -20.32
C ASP A 455 2.54 6.54 -20.65
N GLY A 456 3.01 5.32 -20.88
CA GLY A 456 2.16 4.12 -20.95
C GLY A 456 1.45 3.89 -19.63
N ARG A 457 0.22 3.34 -19.69
CA ARG A 457 -0.62 3.17 -18.50
C ARG A 457 -0.96 1.72 -18.15
N ASN A 458 -0.58 0.76 -19.01
CA ASN A 458 -0.56 -0.65 -18.66
C ASN A 458 0.76 -1.00 -17.97
N MET A 459 0.70 -1.38 -16.70
CA MET A 459 1.87 -1.85 -15.95
C MET A 459 1.88 -3.38 -15.88
N HIS A 460 3.04 -3.97 -16.19
CA HIS A 460 3.24 -5.40 -16.11
C HIS A 460 4.12 -5.69 -14.89
N PHE A 461 3.48 -6.11 -13.79
CA PHE A 461 4.19 -6.38 -12.54
C PHE A 461 4.90 -7.74 -12.53
N GLY A 462 4.53 -8.64 -13.46
CA GLY A 462 4.94 -10.04 -13.40
C GLY A 462 4.28 -10.74 -12.21
N ILE A 463 4.71 -11.95 -11.88
CA ILE A 463 4.16 -12.71 -10.74
C ILE A 463 4.76 -12.16 -9.44
N ARG A 464 4.25 -11.00 -8.98
CA ARG A 464 4.75 -10.22 -7.85
C ARG A 464 3.60 -9.47 -7.19
N GLU A 465 2.68 -10.17 -6.55
CA GLU A 465 1.48 -9.57 -5.92
C GLU A 465 1.85 -8.58 -4.82
N HIS A 466 2.82 -8.92 -3.98
CA HIS A 466 3.25 -8.09 -2.86
C HIS A 466 3.95 -6.81 -3.35
N GLY A 467 4.89 -6.94 -4.28
CA GLY A 467 5.56 -5.80 -4.92
C GLY A 467 4.59 -4.92 -5.71
N MET A 468 3.62 -5.51 -6.43
CA MET A 468 2.55 -4.79 -7.08
C MET A 468 1.73 -3.97 -6.09
N GLY A 469 1.28 -4.60 -4.99
CA GLY A 469 0.46 -3.94 -3.98
C GLY A 469 1.18 -2.74 -3.38
N SER A 470 2.44 -2.90 -3.01
CA SER A 470 3.24 -1.82 -2.45
C SER A 470 3.53 -0.71 -3.47
N ALA A 471 3.85 -1.07 -4.73
CA ALA A 471 4.05 -0.07 -5.79
C ALA A 471 2.78 0.75 -6.06
N VAL A 472 1.60 0.11 -6.11
CA VAL A 472 0.30 0.81 -6.27
C VAL A 472 0.05 1.80 -5.13
N ASN A 473 0.40 1.46 -3.89
CA ASN A 473 0.35 2.40 -2.77
C ASN A 473 1.24 3.63 -3.04
N GLY A 474 2.49 3.41 -3.45
CA GLY A 474 3.44 4.49 -3.77
C GLY A 474 2.98 5.38 -4.92
N MET A 475 2.40 4.78 -5.96
CA MET A 475 1.81 5.51 -7.08
C MET A 475 0.65 6.40 -6.61
N THR A 476 -0.24 5.86 -5.79
CA THR A 476 -1.39 6.59 -5.24
C THR A 476 -0.95 7.74 -4.32
N LEU A 477 0.09 7.56 -3.51
CA LEU A 477 0.72 8.61 -2.70
C LEU A 477 1.29 9.77 -3.54
N THR A 478 1.59 9.51 -4.82
CA THR A 478 2.10 10.52 -5.75
C THR A 478 0.98 11.28 -6.49
N GLY A 479 -0.29 10.88 -6.29
CA GLY A 479 -1.47 11.56 -6.82
C GLY A 479 -2.09 10.91 -8.06
N VAL A 480 -1.47 9.90 -8.68
CA VAL A 480 -2.10 9.17 -9.79
C VAL A 480 -3.21 8.24 -9.26
N ARG A 481 -4.23 7.99 -10.08
CA ARG A 481 -5.22 6.96 -9.78
C ARG A 481 -4.65 5.61 -10.18
N ALA A 482 -4.31 4.80 -9.17
CA ALA A 482 -3.63 3.54 -9.41
C ALA A 482 -4.52 2.34 -9.12
N PHE A 483 -4.36 1.29 -9.95
CA PHE A 483 -5.00 0.00 -9.71
C PHE A 483 -4.02 -1.16 -9.79
N GLY A 484 -4.29 -2.20 -8.99
CA GLY A 484 -3.61 -3.49 -9.05
C GLY A 484 -4.63 -4.61 -9.25
N ALA A 485 -4.27 -5.63 -10.02
CA ALA A 485 -5.18 -6.71 -10.34
C ALA A 485 -4.53 -8.09 -10.21
N GLY A 486 -5.32 -9.08 -9.82
CA GLY A 486 -4.88 -10.46 -9.67
C GLY A 486 -6.04 -11.43 -9.47
N PHE A 487 -5.76 -12.69 -9.21
CA PHE A 487 -6.75 -13.63 -8.73
C PHE A 487 -7.04 -13.38 -7.25
N PHE A 488 -8.30 -13.54 -6.87
CA PHE A 488 -8.75 -13.17 -5.53
C PHE A 488 -8.08 -13.98 -4.42
N ILE A 489 -7.80 -15.26 -4.67
CA ILE A 489 -7.07 -16.13 -3.73
C ILE A 489 -5.67 -15.57 -3.39
N PHE A 490 -5.00 -14.92 -4.36
CA PHE A 490 -3.64 -14.40 -4.18
C PHE A 490 -3.61 -13.04 -3.46
N THR A 491 -4.75 -12.57 -2.95
CA THR A 491 -4.76 -11.46 -1.97
C THR A 491 -3.93 -11.81 -0.72
N ASP A 492 -3.76 -13.10 -0.42
CA ASP A 492 -2.95 -13.58 0.69
C ASP A 492 -1.47 -13.16 0.56
N TYR A 493 -0.94 -13.10 -0.68
CA TYR A 493 0.43 -12.64 -0.95
C TYR A 493 0.59 -11.13 -0.78
N MET A 494 -0.45 -10.32 -1.04
CA MET A 494 -0.36 -8.86 -1.02
C MET A 494 -1.07 -8.20 0.16
N LYS A 495 -1.66 -8.97 1.06
CA LYS A 495 -2.47 -8.46 2.17
C LYS A 495 -1.76 -7.39 3.04
N PRO A 496 -0.44 -7.48 3.33
CA PRO A 496 0.27 -6.43 4.05
C PRO A 496 0.19 -5.06 3.35
N ALA A 497 0.42 -5.01 2.04
CA ALA A 497 0.33 -3.78 1.25
C ALA A 497 -1.11 -3.24 1.18
N LEU A 498 -2.10 -4.12 1.01
CA LEU A 498 -3.52 -3.76 1.02
C LEU A 498 -3.92 -3.17 2.38
N ARG A 499 -3.48 -3.79 3.49
CA ARG A 499 -3.73 -3.28 4.83
C ARG A 499 -3.13 -1.88 5.03
N LEU A 500 -1.95 -1.63 4.50
CA LEU A 500 -1.33 -0.30 4.56
C LEU A 500 -2.08 0.74 3.72
N SER A 501 -2.65 0.37 2.55
CA SER A 501 -3.52 1.30 1.82
C SER A 501 -4.70 1.77 2.67
N ALA A 502 -5.27 0.88 3.48
CA ALA A 502 -6.38 1.19 4.39
C ALA A 502 -5.95 2.10 5.55
N ILE A 503 -4.79 1.82 6.18
CA ILE A 503 -4.21 2.66 7.25
C ILE A 503 -3.90 4.07 6.73
N MET A 504 -3.27 4.16 5.56
CA MET A 504 -2.90 5.44 4.93
C MET A 504 -4.09 6.17 4.30
N HIS A 505 -5.29 5.60 4.35
CA HIS A 505 -6.45 6.16 3.67
C HIS A 505 -6.19 6.45 2.18
N LEU A 506 -5.67 5.47 1.43
CA LEU A 506 -5.39 5.61 0.01
C LEU A 506 -6.54 5.05 -0.82
N PRO A 507 -7.05 5.77 -1.83
CA PRO A 507 -8.12 5.31 -2.70
C PRO A 507 -7.59 4.36 -3.80
N CYS A 508 -6.80 3.36 -3.42
CA CYS A 508 -6.32 2.33 -4.32
C CYS A 508 -7.47 1.49 -4.85
N LEU A 509 -7.43 1.15 -6.14
CA LEU A 509 -8.41 0.26 -6.76
C LEU A 509 -7.79 -1.13 -6.92
N TRP A 510 -8.31 -2.10 -6.17
CA TRP A 510 -7.90 -3.49 -6.22
C TRP A 510 -8.92 -4.30 -7.01
N ILE A 511 -8.53 -4.84 -8.17
CA ILE A 511 -9.42 -5.57 -9.09
C ILE A 511 -9.07 -7.05 -9.01
N PHE A 512 -9.79 -7.78 -8.18
CA PHE A 512 -9.62 -9.21 -8.03
C PHE A 512 -10.69 -9.96 -8.79
N THR A 513 -10.30 -11.04 -9.44
CA THR A 513 -11.20 -11.91 -10.19
C THR A 513 -11.09 -13.35 -9.70
N HIS A 514 -11.96 -14.25 -10.19
CA HIS A 514 -11.98 -15.64 -9.73
C HIS A 514 -12.38 -15.69 -8.24
N ASP A 515 -13.54 -15.10 -7.95
CA ASP A 515 -14.00 -14.69 -6.62
C ASP A 515 -14.48 -15.83 -5.69
N SER A 516 -14.68 -17.05 -6.22
CA SER A 516 -15.30 -18.16 -5.49
C SER A 516 -14.95 -19.52 -6.10
N ILE A 517 -15.57 -20.59 -5.59
CA ILE A 517 -15.51 -21.94 -6.18
C ILE A 517 -16.03 -22.00 -7.62
N GLY A 518 -16.71 -20.95 -8.11
CA GLY A 518 -17.06 -20.77 -9.51
C GLY A 518 -15.85 -20.63 -10.46
N VAL A 519 -14.63 -20.59 -9.95
CA VAL A 519 -13.38 -20.78 -10.70
C VAL A 519 -13.38 -22.12 -11.43
N GLY A 520 -13.88 -23.17 -10.79
CA GLY A 520 -14.07 -24.46 -11.40
C GLY A 520 -12.83 -25.35 -11.39
N GLU A 521 -12.34 -25.71 -12.57
CA GLU A 521 -11.38 -26.79 -12.80
C GLU A 521 -10.02 -26.59 -12.12
N ASP A 522 -9.60 -25.34 -11.87
CA ASP A 522 -8.34 -25.03 -11.20
C ASP A 522 -8.30 -25.54 -9.75
N GLY A 523 -9.46 -25.74 -9.13
CA GLY A 523 -9.61 -26.42 -7.86
C GLY A 523 -9.23 -25.60 -6.63
N PRO A 524 -9.07 -26.25 -5.46
CA PRO A 524 -8.95 -25.62 -4.14
C PRO A 524 -7.83 -24.57 -4.01
N THR A 525 -6.72 -24.74 -4.72
CA THR A 525 -5.58 -23.81 -4.68
C THR A 525 -5.89 -22.44 -5.30
N HIS A 526 -6.97 -22.34 -6.09
CA HIS A 526 -7.39 -21.13 -6.81
C HIS A 526 -8.81 -20.69 -6.44
N GLN A 527 -9.49 -21.41 -5.57
CA GLN A 527 -10.88 -21.19 -5.15
C GLN A 527 -10.89 -20.47 -3.78
N PRO A 528 -11.17 -19.15 -3.71
CA PRO A 528 -11.27 -18.42 -2.45
C PRO A 528 -12.42 -18.96 -1.57
N ILE A 529 -12.18 -19.06 -0.27
CA ILE A 529 -13.18 -19.42 0.75
C ILE A 529 -13.23 -18.34 1.83
N GLU A 530 -12.09 -18.07 2.49
CA GLU A 530 -11.98 -17.14 3.61
C GLU A 530 -11.61 -15.71 3.20
N GLN A 531 -11.19 -15.47 1.97
CA GLN A 531 -10.63 -14.20 1.52
C GLN A 531 -11.62 -13.04 1.64
N LEU A 532 -12.92 -13.28 1.35
CA LEU A 532 -13.97 -12.25 1.54
C LEU A 532 -14.05 -11.81 3.01
N ALA A 533 -14.13 -12.76 3.93
CA ALA A 533 -14.18 -12.48 5.35
C ALA A 533 -12.90 -11.78 5.84
N ALA A 534 -11.73 -12.26 5.37
CA ALA A 534 -10.43 -11.70 5.72
C ALA A 534 -10.26 -10.25 5.26
N LEU A 535 -10.75 -9.88 4.07
CA LEU A 535 -10.69 -8.50 3.58
C LEU A 535 -11.75 -7.60 4.23
N ARG A 536 -12.97 -8.12 4.47
CA ARG A 536 -14.02 -7.39 5.21
C ARG A 536 -13.61 -7.06 6.64
N ALA A 537 -12.71 -7.86 7.24
CA ALA A 537 -12.16 -7.63 8.57
C ALA A 537 -11.10 -6.51 8.62
N VAL A 538 -10.57 -6.04 7.48
CA VAL A 538 -9.63 -4.92 7.43
C VAL A 538 -10.40 -3.61 7.55
N PRO A 539 -10.17 -2.79 8.60
CA PRO A 539 -10.84 -1.51 8.75
C PRO A 539 -10.62 -0.61 7.52
N ASN A 540 -11.55 0.30 7.26
CA ASN A 540 -11.49 1.25 6.14
C ASN A 540 -11.27 0.59 4.76
N THR A 541 -11.83 -0.59 4.53
CA THR A 541 -11.70 -1.32 3.25
C THR A 541 -13.08 -1.63 2.70
N ALA A 542 -13.41 -1.10 1.51
CA ALA A 542 -14.67 -1.39 0.83
C ALA A 542 -14.51 -2.62 -0.07
N VAL A 543 -15.11 -3.74 0.33
CA VAL A 543 -15.12 -4.99 -0.46
C VAL A 543 -16.43 -5.09 -1.21
N TRP A 544 -16.37 -5.06 -2.54
CA TRP A 544 -17.49 -5.17 -3.45
C TRP A 544 -17.54 -6.53 -4.12
N ARG A 545 -18.71 -7.15 -4.12
CA ARG A 545 -19.01 -8.39 -4.83
C ARG A 545 -20.31 -8.23 -5.63
N PRO A 546 -20.25 -7.63 -6.85
CA PRO A 546 -21.42 -7.30 -7.64
C PRO A 546 -22.06 -8.54 -8.28
N CYS A 547 -23.39 -8.53 -8.42
CA CYS A 547 -24.16 -9.67 -8.93
C CYS A 547 -24.35 -9.68 -10.45
N ASP A 548 -24.11 -8.56 -11.13
CA ASP A 548 -24.23 -8.45 -12.58
C ASP A 548 -23.34 -7.32 -13.17
N ALA A 549 -23.42 -7.14 -14.48
CA ALA A 549 -22.65 -6.13 -15.19
C ALA A 549 -23.00 -4.69 -14.76
N ASN A 550 -24.26 -4.41 -14.44
CA ASN A 550 -24.70 -3.07 -14.03
C ASN A 550 -24.25 -2.75 -12.59
N GLU A 551 -24.37 -3.69 -11.64
CA GLU A 551 -23.76 -3.49 -10.31
C GLU A 551 -22.24 -3.32 -10.39
N THR A 552 -21.56 -4.03 -11.31
CA THR A 552 -20.12 -3.86 -11.53
C THR A 552 -19.80 -2.43 -11.94
N ALA A 553 -20.57 -1.83 -12.85
CA ALA A 553 -20.38 -0.43 -13.24
C ALA A 553 -20.56 0.53 -12.05
N GLN A 554 -21.53 0.28 -11.16
CA GLN A 554 -21.74 1.09 -9.97
C GLN A 554 -20.60 0.92 -8.94
N ALA A 555 -20.03 -0.27 -8.82
CA ALA A 555 -18.85 -0.49 -7.95
C ALA A 555 -17.64 0.35 -8.43
N TYR A 556 -17.36 0.40 -9.74
CA TYR A 556 -16.32 1.28 -10.30
C TYR A 556 -16.66 2.77 -10.10
N ARG A 557 -17.93 3.15 -10.31
CA ARG A 557 -18.39 4.52 -10.04
C ARG A 557 -18.06 4.94 -8.62
N TRP A 558 -18.44 4.12 -7.64
CA TRP A 558 -18.15 4.39 -6.25
C TRP A 558 -16.65 4.44 -5.98
N ALA A 559 -15.88 3.46 -6.46
CA ALA A 559 -14.44 3.36 -6.21
C ALA A 559 -13.69 4.61 -6.66
N LEU A 560 -14.03 5.15 -7.84
CA LEU A 560 -13.33 6.33 -8.38
C LEU A 560 -13.71 7.63 -7.69
N THR A 561 -14.88 7.72 -7.05
CA THR A 561 -15.27 8.90 -6.24
C THR A 561 -14.57 8.92 -4.88
N GLN A 562 -13.92 7.81 -4.48
CA GLN A 562 -13.23 7.77 -3.20
C GLN A 562 -11.93 8.56 -3.22
N THR A 563 -11.64 9.22 -2.11
CA THR A 563 -10.39 9.95 -1.87
C THR A 563 -9.60 9.37 -0.70
N ARG A 564 -10.23 8.52 0.13
CA ARG A 564 -9.65 8.04 1.39
C ARG A 564 -9.88 6.55 1.67
N THR A 565 -10.58 5.81 0.82
CA THR A 565 -10.95 4.41 1.08
C THR A 565 -10.51 3.52 -0.08
N PRO A 566 -9.65 2.52 0.15
CA PRO A 566 -9.33 1.53 -0.86
C PRO A 566 -10.55 0.67 -1.18
N THR A 567 -10.69 0.32 -2.44
CA THR A 567 -11.76 -0.52 -2.95
C THR A 567 -11.23 -1.86 -3.45
N CYS A 568 -11.76 -2.95 -2.93
CA CYS A 568 -11.48 -4.31 -3.38
C CYS A 568 -12.69 -4.84 -4.14
N MET A 569 -12.53 -5.19 -5.41
CA MET A 569 -13.57 -5.81 -6.23
C MET A 569 -13.33 -7.31 -6.31
N ALA A 570 -14.30 -8.12 -5.93
CA ALA A 570 -14.31 -9.57 -6.09
C ALA A 570 -15.24 -9.92 -7.26
N LEU A 571 -14.65 -10.23 -8.42
CA LEU A 571 -15.35 -10.40 -9.70
C LEU A 571 -15.33 -11.86 -10.15
N THR A 572 -16.44 -12.31 -10.76
CA THR A 572 -16.59 -13.70 -11.20
C THR A 572 -15.75 -14.04 -12.42
N ARG A 573 -15.34 -15.32 -12.52
CA ARG A 573 -14.82 -15.95 -13.72
C ARG A 573 -15.96 -16.41 -14.64
N GLN A 574 -17.00 -17.00 -14.06
CA GLN A 574 -18.18 -17.51 -14.75
C GLN A 574 -19.12 -16.38 -15.20
N ASP A 575 -19.85 -16.61 -16.27
CA ASP A 575 -20.87 -15.68 -16.77
C ASP A 575 -22.07 -15.64 -15.80
N LEU A 576 -22.65 -14.45 -15.64
CA LEU A 576 -23.84 -14.19 -14.86
C LEU A 576 -24.87 -13.47 -15.72
N PRO A 577 -26.18 -13.79 -15.60
CA PRO A 577 -27.22 -13.03 -16.26
C PRO A 577 -27.15 -11.55 -15.91
N THR A 578 -27.38 -10.67 -16.88
CA THR A 578 -27.64 -9.25 -16.62
C THR A 578 -29.11 -9.07 -16.30
N LEU A 579 -29.42 -8.57 -15.13
CA LEU A 579 -30.76 -8.49 -14.59
C LEU A 579 -31.62 -7.46 -15.35
N ASP A 580 -32.90 -7.82 -15.55
CA ASP A 580 -33.91 -6.88 -16.04
C ASP A 580 -34.29 -5.89 -14.94
N ARG A 581 -33.86 -4.65 -15.07
CA ARG A 581 -34.10 -3.60 -14.11
C ARG A 581 -35.52 -3.01 -14.18
N THR A 582 -36.37 -3.52 -15.06
CA THR A 582 -37.83 -3.26 -15.04
C THR A 582 -38.54 -4.16 -14.02
N GLN A 583 -37.94 -5.31 -13.70
CA GLN A 583 -38.44 -6.28 -12.71
C GLN A 583 -37.65 -6.29 -11.40
N CYS A 584 -36.48 -5.73 -11.41
CA CYS A 584 -35.59 -5.56 -10.27
C CYS A 584 -35.29 -4.08 -10.07
N ALA A 585 -34.95 -3.70 -8.83
CA ALA A 585 -34.57 -2.32 -8.51
C ALA A 585 -33.38 -1.83 -9.35
N PRO A 586 -33.25 -0.52 -9.60
CA PRO A 586 -32.13 0.07 -10.33
C PRO A 586 -30.77 -0.28 -9.69
N ALA A 587 -29.75 -0.50 -10.56
CA ALA A 587 -28.42 -0.89 -10.11
C ALA A 587 -27.72 0.19 -9.26
N GLU A 588 -28.11 1.45 -9.42
CA GLU A 588 -27.64 2.60 -8.65
C GLU A 588 -27.90 2.45 -7.15
N HIS A 589 -28.92 1.66 -6.77
CA HIS A 589 -29.18 1.35 -5.36
C HIS A 589 -28.02 0.58 -4.70
N ALA A 590 -27.20 -0.11 -5.47
CA ALA A 590 -25.98 -0.76 -4.97
C ALA A 590 -25.00 0.23 -4.31
N LEU A 591 -25.03 1.53 -4.70
CA LEU A 591 -24.21 2.58 -4.08
C LEU A 591 -24.49 2.77 -2.59
N ARG A 592 -25.59 2.22 -2.07
CA ARG A 592 -25.89 2.15 -0.62
C ARG A 592 -25.33 0.89 0.06
N GLY A 593 -24.67 0.00 -0.70
CA GLY A 593 -24.00 -1.20 -0.19
C GLY A 593 -24.89 -2.42 -0.01
N GLY A 594 -26.18 -2.23 0.15
CA GLY A 594 -27.21 -3.27 0.22
C GLY A 594 -28.58 -2.66 -0.03
N TYR A 595 -29.45 -3.35 -0.76
CA TYR A 595 -30.75 -2.85 -1.16
C TYR A 595 -31.74 -3.98 -1.47
N VAL A 596 -33.04 -3.67 -1.37
CA VAL A 596 -34.10 -4.59 -1.80
C VAL A 596 -34.02 -4.67 -3.33
N LEU A 597 -33.53 -5.77 -3.84
CA LEU A 597 -33.39 -6.01 -5.27
C LEU A 597 -34.75 -6.34 -5.91
N ARG A 598 -35.53 -7.20 -5.26
CA ARG A 598 -36.87 -7.58 -5.71
C ARG A 598 -37.76 -7.86 -4.50
N GLU A 599 -38.86 -7.10 -4.40
CA GLU A 599 -39.82 -7.25 -3.32
C GLU A 599 -40.66 -8.53 -3.48
N ALA A 600 -41.23 -8.99 -2.37
CA ALA A 600 -42.15 -10.11 -2.38
C ALA A 600 -43.43 -9.76 -3.17
N GLN A 601 -43.82 -10.60 -4.12
CA GLN A 601 -45.06 -10.38 -4.88
C GLN A 601 -46.30 -10.48 -3.99
N GLY A 602 -47.29 -9.64 -4.28
CA GLY A 602 -48.54 -9.60 -3.51
C GLY A 602 -48.42 -9.05 -2.09
N LEU A 603 -47.27 -8.44 -1.74
CA LEU A 603 -47.09 -7.79 -0.45
C LEU A 603 -47.87 -6.47 -0.41
N ALA A 604 -48.81 -6.33 0.52
CA ALA A 604 -49.49 -5.07 0.74
C ALA A 604 -48.53 -3.98 1.25
N SER A 605 -48.83 -2.71 0.92
CA SER A 605 -48.00 -1.59 1.41
C SER A 605 -47.84 -1.62 2.92
N GLY A 606 -46.59 -1.58 3.41
CA GLY A 606 -46.26 -1.65 4.82
C GLY A 606 -46.29 -3.05 5.46
N ALA A 607 -46.67 -4.10 4.70
CA ALA A 607 -46.60 -5.46 5.18
C ALA A 607 -45.12 -6.00 5.10
N LEU A 608 -44.83 -6.98 5.94
CA LEU A 608 -43.49 -7.60 5.98
C LEU A 608 -43.47 -8.92 5.17
N PRO A 609 -42.33 -9.24 4.54
CA PRO A 609 -42.14 -10.53 3.89
C PRO A 609 -42.08 -11.67 4.93
N ASP A 610 -42.37 -12.89 4.46
CA ASP A 610 -42.27 -14.09 5.29
C ASP A 610 -40.82 -14.52 5.53
N VAL A 611 -39.94 -14.23 4.56
CA VAL A 611 -38.51 -14.52 4.59
C VAL A 611 -37.73 -13.51 3.77
N ILE A 612 -36.49 -13.22 4.18
CA ILE A 612 -35.55 -12.41 3.40
C ILE A 612 -34.40 -13.30 2.91
N LEU A 613 -34.19 -13.30 1.60
CA LEU A 613 -33.06 -13.97 0.94
C LEU A 613 -32.00 -12.94 0.62
N ILE A 614 -30.80 -13.08 1.19
CA ILE A 614 -29.72 -12.08 1.10
C ILE A 614 -28.58 -12.72 0.32
N GLY A 615 -28.31 -12.22 -0.87
CA GLY A 615 -27.20 -12.71 -1.71
C GLY A 615 -26.11 -11.66 -1.92
N THR A 616 -24.90 -12.12 -2.21
CA THR A 616 -23.81 -11.30 -2.76
C THR A 616 -23.30 -11.93 -4.05
N GLY A 617 -22.83 -11.14 -4.99
CA GLY A 617 -22.24 -11.67 -6.23
C GLY A 617 -23.13 -12.65 -6.97
N SER A 618 -22.54 -13.73 -7.46
CA SER A 618 -23.23 -14.76 -8.24
C SER A 618 -24.42 -15.40 -7.53
N GLU A 619 -24.43 -15.45 -6.22
CA GLU A 619 -25.48 -16.16 -5.44
C GLU A 619 -26.78 -15.36 -5.32
N VAL A 620 -26.81 -14.09 -5.73
CA VAL A 620 -28.04 -13.32 -5.86
C VAL A 620 -29.02 -13.97 -6.86
N HIS A 621 -28.50 -14.63 -7.89
CA HIS A 621 -29.34 -15.33 -8.89
C HIS A 621 -30.05 -16.52 -8.27
N GLN A 622 -29.43 -17.33 -7.41
CA GLN A 622 -30.10 -18.41 -6.68
C GLN A 622 -31.19 -17.88 -5.73
N CYS A 623 -30.97 -16.67 -5.13
CA CYS A 623 -32.01 -16.02 -4.34
C CYS A 623 -33.23 -15.63 -5.17
N LEU A 624 -33.03 -15.13 -6.40
CA LEU A 624 -34.12 -14.77 -7.31
C LEU A 624 -34.89 -16.01 -7.78
N GLU A 625 -34.21 -17.09 -8.15
CA GLU A 625 -34.82 -18.37 -8.51
C GLU A 625 -35.62 -18.99 -7.34
N ALA A 626 -35.07 -18.94 -6.12
CA ALA A 626 -35.76 -19.41 -4.93
C ALA A 626 -37.02 -18.56 -4.64
N GLN A 627 -36.98 -17.26 -4.86
CA GLN A 627 -38.15 -16.39 -4.75
C GLN A 627 -39.26 -16.81 -5.71
N GLU A 628 -38.91 -17.14 -6.98
CA GLU A 628 -39.88 -17.63 -7.97
C GLU A 628 -40.50 -18.97 -7.58
N ALA A 629 -39.71 -19.87 -6.97
CA ALA A 629 -40.22 -21.12 -6.43
C ALA A 629 -41.21 -20.88 -5.28
N PHE A 630 -40.94 -19.91 -4.41
CA PHE A 630 -41.82 -19.53 -3.29
C PHE A 630 -43.16 -18.93 -3.74
N GLN A 631 -43.20 -18.20 -4.84
CA GLN A 631 -44.48 -17.65 -5.39
C GLN A 631 -45.50 -18.75 -5.63
N LYS A 632 -45.05 -19.95 -6.09
CA LYS A 632 -45.93 -21.10 -6.34
C LYS A 632 -46.49 -21.73 -5.05
N SER A 633 -45.84 -21.48 -3.91
CA SER A 633 -46.23 -22.01 -2.59
C SER A 633 -46.87 -20.98 -1.65
N GLY A 634 -47.08 -19.72 -2.13
CA GLY A 634 -47.70 -18.65 -1.38
C GLY A 634 -46.80 -18.02 -0.29
N ILE A 635 -45.52 -18.35 -0.24
CA ILE A 635 -44.55 -17.73 0.68
C ILE A 635 -44.02 -16.44 0.05
N ARG A 636 -44.11 -15.34 0.80
CA ARG A 636 -43.68 -14.02 0.36
C ARG A 636 -42.20 -13.80 0.72
N ALA A 637 -41.34 -14.02 -0.25
CA ALA A 637 -39.90 -13.86 -0.08
C ALA A 637 -39.41 -12.53 -0.67
N ARG A 638 -38.65 -11.75 0.07
CA ARG A 638 -37.90 -10.57 -0.39
C ARG A 638 -36.50 -11.00 -0.78
N VAL A 639 -35.96 -10.47 -1.90
CA VAL A 639 -34.56 -10.64 -2.28
C VAL A 639 -33.80 -9.34 -2.05
N VAL A 640 -32.68 -9.44 -1.35
CA VAL A 640 -31.74 -8.35 -1.07
C VAL A 640 -30.41 -8.67 -1.74
N SER A 641 -29.90 -7.75 -2.56
CA SER A 641 -28.49 -7.74 -2.99
C SER A 641 -27.67 -6.96 -1.96
N LEU A 642 -26.60 -7.56 -1.46
CA LEU A 642 -25.71 -6.98 -0.44
C LEU A 642 -24.25 -6.90 -0.97
N PRO A 643 -23.99 -6.15 -2.06
CA PRO A 643 -22.71 -6.16 -2.76
C PRO A 643 -21.55 -5.56 -1.96
N CYS A 644 -21.80 -4.68 -0.98
CA CYS A 644 -20.74 -4.05 -0.19
C CYS A 644 -21.17 -3.81 1.27
N TRP A 645 -20.68 -4.66 2.17
CA TRP A 645 -21.02 -4.60 3.59
C TRP A 645 -20.55 -3.29 4.25
N PHE A 646 -19.38 -2.80 3.89
CA PHE A 646 -18.81 -1.55 4.38
C PHE A 646 -19.78 -0.36 4.20
N LEU A 647 -20.37 -0.24 3.02
CA LEU A 647 -21.33 0.82 2.72
C LEU A 647 -22.68 0.61 3.39
N PHE A 648 -23.17 -0.63 3.42
CA PHE A 648 -24.45 -0.92 4.03
C PHE A 648 -24.43 -0.67 5.54
N GLN A 649 -23.33 -1.05 6.22
CA GLN A 649 -23.15 -0.80 7.65
C GLN A 649 -23.07 0.69 7.99
N ALA A 650 -22.57 1.51 7.06
CA ALA A 650 -22.50 2.97 7.21
C ALA A 650 -23.84 3.69 6.98
N GLN A 651 -24.88 3.00 6.46
CA GLN A 651 -26.20 3.59 6.28
C GLN A 651 -26.88 3.88 7.63
N ASP A 652 -27.80 4.83 7.61
CA ASP A 652 -28.62 5.12 8.79
C ASP A 652 -29.45 3.89 9.23
N PRO A 653 -29.78 3.79 10.53
CA PRO A 653 -30.52 2.64 11.05
C PRO A 653 -31.89 2.43 10.39
N ALA A 654 -32.58 3.51 9.99
CA ALA A 654 -33.90 3.42 9.37
C ALA A 654 -33.81 2.76 7.99
N TYR A 655 -32.83 3.12 7.17
CA TYR A 655 -32.61 2.45 5.89
C TYR A 655 -32.21 1.00 6.06
N ARG A 656 -31.34 0.70 7.01
CA ARG A 656 -30.96 -0.70 7.27
C ARG A 656 -32.16 -1.54 7.71
N ASP A 657 -33.06 -0.99 8.52
CA ASP A 657 -34.31 -1.67 8.91
C ASP A 657 -35.35 -1.72 7.77
N GLU A 658 -35.35 -0.75 6.84
CA GLU A 658 -36.16 -0.83 5.61
C GLU A 658 -35.74 -2.02 4.74
N VAL A 659 -34.44 -2.21 4.54
CA VAL A 659 -33.88 -3.29 3.71
C VAL A 659 -33.98 -4.64 4.42
N LEU A 660 -33.59 -4.68 5.69
CA LEU A 660 -33.56 -5.88 6.56
C LEU A 660 -34.37 -5.65 7.84
N PRO A 661 -35.72 -5.57 7.75
CA PRO A 661 -36.56 -5.30 8.91
C PRO A 661 -36.25 -6.24 10.08
N SER A 662 -35.97 -5.66 11.25
CA SER A 662 -35.60 -6.40 12.46
C SER A 662 -36.68 -7.39 12.91
N ARG A 663 -37.96 -7.09 12.60
CA ARG A 663 -39.10 -7.98 12.86
C ARG A 663 -39.15 -9.21 11.96
N VAL A 664 -38.45 -9.24 10.81
CA VAL A 664 -38.35 -10.41 9.95
C VAL A 664 -37.12 -11.21 10.33
N ARG A 665 -37.31 -12.22 11.16
CA ARG A 665 -36.24 -13.08 11.72
C ARG A 665 -35.89 -14.24 10.79
N ALA A 666 -36.81 -14.67 9.90
CA ALA A 666 -36.54 -15.67 8.90
C ALA A 666 -35.66 -15.06 7.79
N ARG A 667 -34.38 -15.44 7.77
CA ARG A 667 -33.39 -14.91 6.84
C ARG A 667 -32.49 -16.01 6.31
N VAL A 668 -32.07 -15.90 5.07
CA VAL A 668 -31.07 -16.79 4.47
C VAL A 668 -29.99 -15.95 3.83
N GLY A 669 -28.73 -16.16 4.25
CA GLY A 669 -27.55 -15.63 3.57
C GLY A 669 -27.06 -16.65 2.54
N VAL A 670 -26.68 -16.18 1.36
CA VAL A 670 -26.18 -17.04 0.28
C VAL A 670 -24.90 -16.42 -0.30
N GLU A 671 -23.77 -17.07 -0.07
CA GLU A 671 -22.47 -16.61 -0.53
C GLU A 671 -21.50 -17.79 -0.66
N ALA A 672 -20.87 -17.95 -1.82
CA ALA A 672 -19.89 -19.01 -2.06
C ALA A 672 -18.54 -18.67 -1.39
N ALA A 673 -18.58 -18.50 -0.07
CA ALA A 673 -17.47 -18.18 0.81
C ALA A 673 -17.77 -18.67 2.24
N ALA A 674 -16.84 -18.43 3.18
CA ALA A 674 -17.00 -18.76 4.60
C ALA A 674 -18.11 -17.92 5.27
N GLU A 675 -18.81 -18.51 6.24
CA GLU A 675 -19.92 -17.89 7.00
C GLU A 675 -19.50 -16.71 7.87
N THR A 676 -18.21 -16.52 8.10
CA THR A 676 -17.68 -15.53 9.05
C THR A 676 -18.20 -14.11 8.77
N GLY A 677 -18.85 -13.50 9.77
CA GLY A 677 -19.44 -12.16 9.69
C GLY A 677 -20.93 -12.12 9.33
N TRP A 678 -21.51 -13.18 8.76
CA TRP A 678 -22.92 -13.22 8.36
C TRP A 678 -23.92 -13.16 9.52
N GLY A 679 -23.51 -13.57 10.71
CA GLY A 679 -24.36 -13.51 11.91
C GLY A 679 -25.01 -12.16 12.18
N SER A 680 -24.34 -11.05 11.83
CA SER A 680 -24.87 -9.68 11.95
C SER A 680 -26.10 -9.41 11.07
N TYR A 681 -26.27 -10.16 9.98
CA TYR A 681 -27.38 -10.04 9.04
C TYR A 681 -28.44 -11.10 9.24
N LEU A 682 -28.04 -12.29 9.67
CA LEU A 682 -28.91 -13.47 9.79
C LEU A 682 -29.58 -13.57 11.16
N GLY A 683 -28.93 -13.12 12.22
CA GLY A 683 -29.37 -13.34 13.58
C GLY A 683 -29.30 -14.84 13.94
N LEU A 684 -29.97 -15.23 15.05
CA LEU A 684 -29.93 -16.62 15.58
C LEU A 684 -30.87 -17.60 14.86
N ASP A 685 -31.86 -17.09 14.15
CA ASP A 685 -32.87 -17.93 13.46
C ASP A 685 -32.59 -18.07 11.96
N GLY A 686 -31.61 -17.33 11.45
CA GLY A 686 -31.23 -17.38 10.05
C GLY A 686 -30.50 -18.66 9.67
N GLU A 687 -30.36 -18.86 8.38
CA GLU A 687 -29.61 -19.96 7.76
C GLU A 687 -28.56 -19.39 6.82
N PHE A 688 -27.48 -20.12 6.65
CA PHE A 688 -26.43 -19.76 5.69
C PHE A 688 -26.23 -20.88 4.67
N VAL A 689 -26.23 -20.53 3.39
CA VAL A 689 -25.84 -21.41 2.28
C VAL A 689 -24.48 -20.91 1.81
N GLY A 690 -23.43 -21.60 2.21
CA GLY A 690 -22.05 -21.20 1.99
C GLY A 690 -21.05 -22.35 2.11
N MET A 691 -19.77 -22.01 2.21
CA MET A 691 -18.69 -22.97 2.26
C MET A 691 -18.26 -23.27 3.71
N HIS A 692 -18.09 -24.55 4.02
CA HIS A 692 -17.58 -25.04 5.30
C HIS A 692 -16.29 -25.86 5.12
N THR A 693 -15.85 -26.06 3.87
CA THR A 693 -14.64 -26.79 3.49
C THR A 693 -13.99 -26.10 2.30
N PHE A 694 -12.78 -26.52 1.93
CA PHE A 694 -12.21 -26.15 0.65
C PHE A 694 -13.06 -26.68 -0.52
N GLY A 695 -12.89 -26.06 -1.69
CA GLY A 695 -13.59 -26.46 -2.91
C GLY A 695 -13.04 -27.75 -3.53
N ALA A 696 -13.35 -27.96 -4.80
CA ALA A 696 -12.93 -29.15 -5.56
C ALA A 696 -12.69 -28.82 -7.05
N SER A 697 -11.83 -29.59 -7.71
CA SER A 697 -11.56 -29.47 -9.14
C SER A 697 -12.67 -30.16 -9.95
N ALA A 698 -13.55 -29.37 -10.55
CA ALA A 698 -14.56 -29.82 -11.51
C ALA A 698 -15.09 -28.62 -12.28
N PRO A 699 -15.84 -28.78 -13.38
CA PRO A 699 -16.54 -27.67 -14.03
C PRO A 699 -17.37 -26.85 -13.03
N ALA A 700 -17.36 -25.52 -13.16
CA ALA A 700 -17.99 -24.59 -12.21
C ALA A 700 -19.44 -24.95 -11.84
N SER A 701 -20.26 -25.38 -12.82
CA SER A 701 -21.64 -25.82 -12.57
C SER A 701 -21.75 -27.07 -11.70
N GLN A 702 -20.75 -27.97 -11.77
CA GLN A 702 -20.71 -29.18 -10.95
C GLN A 702 -20.23 -28.85 -9.52
N THR A 703 -19.20 -28.01 -9.37
CA THR A 703 -18.72 -27.56 -8.06
C THR A 703 -19.81 -26.81 -7.32
N LEU A 704 -20.45 -25.82 -7.92
CA LEU A 704 -21.54 -25.06 -7.32
C LEU A 704 -22.69 -25.99 -6.86
N LYS A 705 -23.12 -26.93 -7.71
CA LYS A 705 -24.16 -27.89 -7.36
C LYS A 705 -23.72 -28.83 -6.24
N HIS A 706 -22.48 -29.34 -6.29
CA HIS A 706 -21.95 -30.27 -5.28
C HIS A 706 -21.93 -29.63 -3.88
N PHE A 707 -21.55 -28.35 -3.80
CA PHE A 707 -21.49 -27.60 -2.53
C PHE A 707 -22.83 -26.94 -2.16
N GLY A 708 -23.92 -27.22 -2.87
CA GLY A 708 -25.26 -26.79 -2.50
C GLY A 708 -25.64 -25.38 -2.92
N PHE A 709 -24.94 -24.76 -3.85
CA PHE A 709 -25.32 -23.44 -4.40
C PHE A 709 -26.39 -23.63 -5.49
N THR A 710 -27.58 -24.00 -5.06
CA THR A 710 -28.77 -24.18 -5.90
C THR A 710 -29.98 -23.49 -5.28
N SER A 711 -30.96 -23.15 -6.11
CA SER A 711 -32.22 -22.54 -5.64
C SER A 711 -32.98 -23.45 -4.67
N GLU A 712 -32.92 -24.77 -4.87
CA GLU A 712 -33.55 -25.77 -3.97
C GLU A 712 -32.93 -25.74 -2.57
N ALA A 713 -31.61 -25.60 -2.47
CA ALA A 713 -30.93 -25.51 -1.19
C ALA A 713 -31.31 -24.20 -0.45
N VAL A 714 -31.43 -23.10 -1.18
CA VAL A 714 -31.90 -21.80 -0.65
C VAL A 714 -33.34 -21.92 -0.15
N VAL A 715 -34.23 -22.56 -0.92
CA VAL A 715 -35.62 -22.84 -0.54
C VAL A 715 -35.67 -23.69 0.75
N ALA A 716 -34.90 -24.78 0.83
CA ALA A 716 -34.85 -25.63 2.00
C ALA A 716 -34.34 -24.87 3.25
N ALA A 717 -33.29 -24.08 3.13
CA ALA A 717 -32.76 -23.23 4.19
C ALA A 717 -33.82 -22.21 4.68
N ALA A 718 -34.49 -21.54 3.74
CA ALA A 718 -35.55 -20.59 4.07
C ALA A 718 -36.73 -21.26 4.80
N GLN A 719 -37.15 -22.45 4.38
CA GLN A 719 -38.20 -23.22 5.08
C GLN A 719 -37.81 -23.59 6.50
N ARG A 720 -36.53 -23.96 6.73
CA ARG A 720 -36.02 -24.22 8.08
C ARG A 720 -36.05 -22.96 8.96
N SER A 721 -35.59 -21.82 8.41
CA SER A 721 -35.61 -20.54 9.12
C SER A 721 -37.07 -20.09 9.43
N ILE A 722 -37.97 -20.19 8.45
CA ILE A 722 -39.39 -19.88 8.64
C ILE A 722 -39.98 -20.72 9.76
N LYS A 723 -39.72 -22.04 9.77
CA LYS A 723 -40.24 -22.96 10.81
C LYS A 723 -39.77 -22.55 12.21
N ARG A 724 -38.52 -22.14 12.38
CA ARG A 724 -37.99 -21.66 13.68
C ARG A 724 -38.71 -20.40 14.17
N THR A 725 -39.16 -19.55 13.25
CA THR A 725 -39.71 -18.22 13.57
C THR A 725 -41.24 -18.19 13.67
N VAL A 726 -41.95 -19.25 13.40
CA VAL A 726 -43.43 -19.31 13.43
C VAL A 726 -44.01 -18.80 14.75
N GLY A 727 -43.39 -19.15 15.89
CA GLY A 727 -43.87 -18.73 17.23
C GLY A 727 -43.67 -17.23 17.53
N PHE A 728 -42.89 -16.51 16.74
CA PHE A 728 -42.61 -15.09 16.94
C PHE A 728 -43.43 -14.16 16.01
N ARG A 729 -44.24 -14.71 15.10
CA ARG A 729 -45.06 -13.92 14.15
C ARG A 729 -46.37 -13.41 14.75
N THR A 730 -46.75 -13.94 15.91
CA THR A 730 -48.02 -13.68 16.58
C THR A 730 -47.91 -12.64 17.72
N GLN A 731 -46.76 -12.06 17.96
CA GLN A 731 -46.51 -10.97 18.89
C GLN A 731 -46.04 -9.72 18.11
#